data_d6c851a19379c58337f6d9ab7f14d1de
#
_entry.id   d6c851a19379c58337f6d9ab7f14d1de
#
_cell.length_a   1.000
_cell.length_b   1.000
_cell.length_c   1.000
_cell.angle_alpha   90.00
_cell.angle_beta   90.00
_cell.angle_gamma   90.00
#
_symmetry.space_group_name_H-M   'P 1'
#
loop_
_entity.id
_entity.type
_entity.pdbx_description
1 polymer ?
#
loop_
_entity_poly.entity_id
_entity_poly.type
_entity_poly.pdbx_seq_one_letter_code
_entity_poly.pdbx_strand_id
1 'polypeptide(L)'
;MKHKITFLLAVVAVAMMNIVCATAQKSIYIPQEWRNRTDTLIWAETDTENAYTWSRSRSVETDNVIVLWDNRYGNTKPSDAPEAYRVDIDDLLAKAEEFYQLECSQLGFVDPDNSNVSKYKVMVLLHHDTGWICYGGGYDFQVPALWLSPSTCKPVGSAVAHEVGHSFHYMCYAEDSNHGQKSSVQTGFHGSVGNGAAIWETTANWQALQSYPGEIMTESYHHLIFNKTHNYAFSHEWQRYQAYMFLTYLCQHYGDIKTVANVWNYPETTVKDFNQVLMDYKGLTATELYKLHFDFAMHAVTWDLDACKANGGDNYIGNFEYRCVDLGDDTYQVALASCPQASGFNVIPLQVPAAGTAVTADFTALVSGANLAAGDPAEYVNGNSEYTATGLTAYNKVTSNASQRAFRLGFVCLMKDGTRQYFSQDTLYCTGSVEKTAQTGFTVPDNVDRMWMVVSPTPKRYFQHRWDESISGDDMWPYRMKFTGTDLTDKATVYYKTDIDGRQVADIALTYDVYFPASSSTYSGTTVTVDGKALAKVNTALQLTTADITSLLTSYSASGPSAGHTMFYAAKPDGTLYSSASTANGYGHWFGTTGSPVSWDATAYVFSEFQTSSFAFTIGQYPSHCKNGSTYTIAQAIRYKKSNTEEAKAIFVFNVHIDSSKTCYQLTDISYVAPTAITHIQAEAEPSDETFDLSGRRVTHTSTPGIYIRGGKKVLVR
;
A
#
# COMPACT_ATOMS: atom_id res chain seq x y z
N MET A 1 -26.28 -31.78 -15.78
CA MET A 1 -25.38 -32.77 -16.46
C MET A 1 -23.96 -32.36 -16.09
N LYS A 2 -23.31 -33.19 -15.27
CA LYS A 2 -21.96 -32.93 -14.74
C LYS A 2 -20.93 -33.26 -15.84
N HIS A 3 -20.14 -32.26 -16.26
CA HIS A 3 -18.91 -32.55 -16.99
C HIS A 3 -17.73 -32.40 -16.03
N LYS A 4 -17.21 -33.55 -15.60
CA LYS A 4 -15.90 -33.68 -14.99
C LYS A 4 -14.86 -33.52 -16.11
N ILE A 5 -14.03 -32.49 -16.05
CA ILE A 5 -12.81 -32.40 -16.85
C ILE A 5 -11.73 -33.10 -16.06
N THR A 6 -11.41 -34.30 -16.51
CA THR A 6 -10.29 -35.10 -16.02
C THR A 6 -9.05 -34.64 -16.76
N PHE A 7 -8.09 -34.04 -16.05
CA PHE A 7 -6.74 -33.77 -16.59
C PHE A 7 -6.07 -35.10 -16.86
N LEU A 8 -5.93 -35.45 -18.14
CA LEU A 8 -5.22 -36.61 -18.62
C LEU A 8 -3.74 -36.21 -18.74
N LEU A 9 -2.88 -36.72 -17.86
CA LEU A 9 -1.44 -36.77 -18.05
C LEU A 9 -1.16 -37.66 -19.28
N ALA A 10 -0.97 -37.03 -20.44
CA ALA A 10 -0.49 -37.72 -21.62
C ALA A 10 1.04 -37.84 -21.52
N VAL A 11 1.51 -38.95 -21.01
CA VAL A 11 2.86 -39.43 -21.27
C VAL A 11 2.91 -39.81 -22.76
N VAL A 12 3.38 -38.88 -23.60
CA VAL A 12 3.67 -39.20 -24.99
C VAL A 12 5.03 -39.89 -25.04
N ALA A 13 5.02 -41.21 -25.14
CA ALA A 13 6.18 -41.94 -25.60
C ALA A 13 6.42 -41.59 -27.07
N VAL A 14 7.37 -40.68 -27.32
CA VAL A 14 7.84 -40.36 -28.67
C VAL A 14 8.67 -41.53 -29.14
N ALA A 15 8.12 -42.31 -30.08
CA ALA A 15 8.90 -43.27 -30.86
C ALA A 15 9.97 -42.52 -31.62
N MET A 16 11.23 -42.78 -31.33
CA MET A 16 12.40 -42.25 -32.02
C MET A 16 12.35 -42.66 -33.48
N MET A 17 11.94 -41.78 -34.40
CA MET A 17 12.45 -41.78 -35.74
C MET A 17 13.76 -40.96 -35.70
N ASN A 18 14.89 -41.68 -35.78
CA ASN A 18 16.20 -41.11 -35.99
C ASN A 18 16.25 -40.44 -37.38
N ILE A 19 15.83 -39.18 -37.48
CA ILE A 19 16.35 -38.25 -38.46
C ILE A 19 17.57 -37.64 -37.76
N VAL A 20 18.76 -38.16 -38.05
CA VAL A 20 20.01 -37.52 -37.67
C VAL A 20 20.16 -36.30 -38.59
N CYS A 21 19.47 -35.23 -38.28
CA CYS A 21 20.03 -33.92 -38.55
C CYS A 21 21.20 -33.79 -37.60
N ALA A 22 22.42 -33.86 -38.08
CA ALA A 22 23.59 -33.48 -37.31
C ALA A 22 23.48 -31.99 -36.97
N THR A 23 22.76 -31.63 -35.93
CA THR A 23 22.83 -30.29 -35.35
C THR A 23 24.28 -30.13 -34.92
N ALA A 24 24.98 -29.11 -35.43
CA ALA A 24 26.36 -28.83 -35.00
C ALA A 24 26.36 -28.65 -33.48
N GLN A 25 27.16 -29.44 -32.78
CA GLN A 25 27.27 -29.34 -31.31
C GLN A 25 27.64 -27.91 -30.94
N LYS A 26 26.89 -27.29 -30.02
CA LYS A 26 27.16 -25.91 -29.54
C LYS A 26 28.56 -25.87 -28.93
N SER A 27 29.32 -24.81 -29.24
CA SER A 27 30.66 -24.59 -28.73
C SER A 27 30.61 -23.80 -27.38
N ILE A 28 31.71 -23.85 -26.65
CA ILE A 28 31.95 -22.99 -25.51
C ILE A 28 32.50 -21.66 -26.04
N TYR A 29 31.88 -20.55 -25.65
CA TYR A 29 32.45 -19.23 -25.94
C TYR A 29 33.56 -18.92 -24.96
N ILE A 30 34.71 -18.45 -25.49
CA ILE A 30 35.81 -17.97 -24.66
C ILE A 30 35.77 -16.45 -24.66
N PRO A 31 35.42 -15.80 -23.52
CA PRO A 31 35.33 -14.34 -23.42
C PRO A 31 36.62 -13.61 -23.83
N GLN A 32 36.48 -12.42 -24.43
CA GLN A 32 37.62 -11.60 -24.81
C GLN A 32 38.49 -11.24 -23.61
N GLU A 33 37.88 -10.94 -22.47
CA GLU A 33 38.59 -10.65 -21.23
C GLU A 33 39.47 -11.84 -20.75
N TRP A 34 39.05 -13.09 -21.03
CA TRP A 34 39.86 -14.27 -20.71
C TRP A 34 41.05 -14.44 -21.62
N ARG A 35 40.95 -13.99 -22.88
CA ARG A 35 42.01 -14.08 -23.88
C ARG A 35 43.06 -12.97 -23.74
N ASN A 36 42.62 -11.79 -23.30
CA ASN A 36 43.44 -10.58 -23.29
C ASN A 36 44.29 -10.39 -22.01
N ARG A 37 44.11 -11.24 -20.99
CA ARG A 37 44.89 -11.18 -19.75
C ARG A 37 46.14 -12.03 -19.87
N THR A 38 47.25 -11.36 -19.77
CA THR A 38 48.59 -11.99 -19.81
C THR A 38 49.21 -12.21 -18.44
N ASP A 39 48.61 -11.66 -17.42
CA ASP A 39 49.07 -11.65 -16.03
C ASP A 39 48.46 -12.76 -15.16
N THR A 40 47.39 -13.40 -15.66
CA THR A 40 46.67 -14.47 -14.97
C THR A 40 46.27 -15.59 -15.94
N LEU A 41 46.39 -16.83 -15.44
CA LEU A 41 45.89 -18.00 -16.18
C LEU A 41 44.39 -18.13 -15.95
N ILE A 42 43.58 -17.83 -16.98
CA ILE A 42 42.13 -17.81 -16.83
C ILE A 42 41.46 -19.03 -17.45
N TRP A 43 41.85 -19.44 -18.67
CA TRP A 43 41.17 -20.50 -19.41
C TRP A 43 42.15 -21.54 -19.97
N ALA A 44 41.80 -22.83 -19.81
CA ALA A 44 42.44 -23.94 -20.50
C ALA A 44 41.44 -25.02 -20.95
N GLU A 45 41.64 -25.61 -22.12
CA GLU A 45 40.91 -26.80 -22.55
C GLU A 45 41.22 -28.02 -21.65
N THR A 46 42.49 -28.15 -21.24
CA THR A 46 42.93 -29.15 -20.28
C THR A 46 43.85 -28.50 -19.25
N ASP A 47 43.62 -28.78 -17.98
CA ASP A 47 44.36 -28.22 -16.87
C ASP A 47 44.50 -29.25 -15.73
N THR A 48 45.52 -30.05 -15.80
CA THR A 48 45.77 -31.13 -14.84
C THR A 48 46.39 -30.64 -13.53
N GLU A 49 46.93 -29.43 -13.48
CA GLU A 49 47.57 -28.83 -12.33
C GLU A 49 46.69 -27.84 -11.57
N ASN A 50 45.48 -27.58 -12.07
CA ASN A 50 44.57 -26.59 -11.53
C ASN A 50 45.13 -25.18 -11.47
N ALA A 51 45.95 -24.83 -12.48
CA ALA A 51 46.61 -23.53 -12.57
C ALA A 51 45.70 -22.44 -13.12
N TYR A 52 44.72 -22.78 -13.95
CA TYR A 52 43.81 -21.86 -14.61
C TYR A 52 42.53 -21.71 -13.81
N THR A 53 42.01 -20.50 -13.69
CA THR A 53 40.73 -20.24 -12.97
C THR A 53 39.62 -21.14 -13.48
N TRP A 54 39.42 -21.18 -14.80
CA TRP A 54 38.41 -22.00 -15.47
C TRP A 54 39.09 -22.99 -16.40
N SER A 55 38.53 -24.18 -16.49
CA SER A 55 39.02 -25.19 -17.41
C SER A 55 37.90 -26.14 -17.81
N ARG A 56 37.93 -26.60 -19.07
CA ARG A 56 37.00 -27.61 -19.53
C ARG A 56 37.16 -28.94 -18.77
N SER A 57 38.33 -29.23 -18.24
CA SER A 57 38.53 -30.39 -17.39
C SER A 57 37.81 -30.30 -16.04
N ARG A 58 37.41 -29.11 -15.62
CA ARG A 58 36.56 -28.84 -14.44
C ARG A 58 35.21 -28.35 -14.85
N SER A 59 34.45 -29.17 -15.60
CA SER A 59 33.13 -28.85 -16.07
C SER A 59 32.22 -30.08 -16.21
N VAL A 60 30.92 -29.81 -16.28
CA VAL A 60 29.87 -30.72 -16.76
C VAL A 60 29.01 -29.95 -17.77
N GLU A 61 28.44 -30.64 -18.75
CA GLU A 61 27.71 -29.97 -19.82
C GLU A 61 26.52 -30.79 -20.36
N THR A 62 25.49 -30.10 -20.83
CA THR A 62 24.42 -30.59 -21.71
C THR A 62 24.66 -30.10 -23.13
N ASP A 63 23.68 -30.25 -24.02
CA ASP A 63 23.74 -29.65 -25.35
C ASP A 63 23.70 -28.11 -25.29
N ASN A 64 23.02 -27.51 -24.28
CA ASN A 64 22.76 -26.08 -24.22
C ASN A 64 23.51 -25.35 -23.10
N VAL A 65 23.97 -26.02 -22.07
CA VAL A 65 24.54 -25.43 -20.87
C VAL A 65 25.89 -26.07 -20.55
N ILE A 66 26.83 -25.27 -20.06
CA ILE A 66 28.05 -25.75 -19.42
C ILE A 66 28.16 -25.12 -18.01
N VAL A 67 28.42 -25.97 -17.00
CA VAL A 67 28.79 -25.55 -15.66
C VAL A 67 30.29 -25.72 -15.48
N LEU A 68 30.98 -24.65 -15.20
CA LEU A 68 32.39 -24.57 -14.91
C LEU A 68 32.59 -24.27 -13.43
N TRP A 69 33.58 -24.87 -12.78
CA TRP A 69 33.92 -24.51 -11.40
C TRP A 69 35.39 -24.09 -11.21
N ASP A 70 35.58 -23.21 -10.24
CA ASP A 70 36.82 -22.53 -9.90
C ASP A 70 37.96 -23.54 -9.56
N ASN A 71 39.20 -23.20 -9.92
CA ASN A 71 40.36 -24.05 -9.67
C ASN A 71 40.64 -24.29 -8.18
N ARG A 72 40.11 -23.50 -7.28
CA ARG A 72 40.24 -23.72 -5.83
C ARG A 72 39.53 -25.00 -5.35
N TYR A 73 38.64 -25.60 -6.15
CA TYR A 73 38.12 -26.94 -5.91
C TYR A 73 39.20 -28.04 -6.12
N GLY A 74 40.28 -27.70 -6.83
CA GLY A 74 41.32 -28.66 -7.17
C GLY A 74 40.78 -29.81 -8.02
N ASN A 75 41.17 -31.01 -7.66
CA ASN A 75 40.68 -32.24 -8.31
C ASN A 75 39.38 -32.77 -7.70
N THR A 76 38.77 -32.04 -6.74
CA THR A 76 37.57 -32.44 -6.07
C THR A 76 36.33 -31.93 -6.87
N LYS A 77 35.42 -32.80 -7.23
CA LYS A 77 34.11 -32.39 -7.81
C LYS A 77 33.37 -31.58 -6.75
N PRO A 78 32.68 -30.47 -7.11
CA PRO A 78 31.92 -29.67 -6.14
C PRO A 78 30.94 -30.48 -5.28
N SER A 79 30.35 -31.56 -5.81
CA SER A 79 29.48 -32.46 -5.06
C SER A 79 30.17 -33.20 -3.90
N ASP A 80 31.49 -33.37 -3.98
CA ASP A 80 32.31 -34.07 -2.98
C ASP A 80 33.09 -33.08 -2.08
N ALA A 81 32.91 -31.78 -2.29
CA ALA A 81 33.61 -30.74 -1.54
C ALA A 81 33.13 -30.67 -0.06
N PRO A 82 33.91 -30.07 0.84
CA PRO A 82 33.45 -29.77 2.19
C PRO A 82 32.13 -29.00 2.19
N GLU A 83 31.30 -29.19 3.23
CA GLU A 83 29.94 -28.68 3.32
C GLU A 83 29.80 -27.20 2.93
N ALA A 84 30.72 -26.34 3.35
CA ALA A 84 30.66 -24.91 3.03
C ALA A 84 30.74 -24.63 1.51
N TYR A 85 31.44 -25.49 0.76
CA TYR A 85 31.68 -25.35 -0.67
C TYR A 85 30.97 -26.39 -1.53
N ARG A 86 30.20 -27.29 -0.90
CA ARG A 86 29.51 -28.38 -1.61
C ARG A 86 28.36 -27.84 -2.43
N VAL A 87 28.25 -28.29 -3.69
CA VAL A 87 27.13 -28.07 -4.59
C VAL A 87 26.84 -29.39 -5.30
N ASP A 88 25.58 -29.77 -5.35
CA ASP A 88 25.14 -30.85 -6.24
C ASP A 88 25.24 -30.33 -7.69
N ILE A 89 26.33 -30.69 -8.34
CA ILE A 89 26.67 -30.15 -9.66
C ILE A 89 25.79 -30.74 -10.76
N ASP A 90 25.29 -31.95 -10.54
CA ASP A 90 24.42 -32.63 -11.51
C ASP A 90 23.00 -32.03 -11.43
N ASP A 91 22.51 -31.68 -10.22
CA ASP A 91 21.28 -30.92 -10.03
C ASP A 91 21.39 -29.49 -10.61
N LEU A 92 22.49 -28.79 -10.34
CA LEU A 92 22.73 -27.46 -10.91
C LEU A 92 22.69 -27.48 -12.45
N LEU A 93 23.33 -28.46 -13.07
CA LEU A 93 23.33 -28.61 -14.53
C LEU A 93 21.93 -28.92 -15.07
N ALA A 94 21.20 -29.84 -14.43
CA ALA A 94 19.86 -30.20 -14.81
C ALA A 94 18.89 -29.02 -14.72
N LYS A 95 18.96 -28.27 -13.61
CA LYS A 95 18.12 -27.08 -13.40
C LYS A 95 18.46 -25.96 -14.40
N ALA A 96 19.73 -25.70 -14.65
CA ALA A 96 20.13 -24.70 -15.62
C ALA A 96 19.64 -25.05 -17.04
N GLU A 97 19.62 -26.35 -17.41
CA GLU A 97 19.01 -26.79 -18.68
C GLU A 97 17.47 -26.59 -18.67
N GLU A 98 16.78 -26.93 -17.58
CA GLU A 98 15.34 -26.67 -17.44
C GLU A 98 15.02 -25.18 -17.63
N PHE A 99 15.80 -24.27 -17.01
CA PHE A 99 15.64 -22.82 -17.14
C PHE A 99 15.92 -22.35 -18.57
N TYR A 100 16.98 -22.87 -19.22
CA TYR A 100 17.24 -22.59 -20.63
C TYR A 100 16.02 -22.95 -21.50
N GLN A 101 15.45 -24.15 -21.32
CA GLN A 101 14.28 -24.58 -22.08
C GLN A 101 13.04 -23.72 -21.80
N LEU A 102 12.86 -23.30 -20.56
CA LEU A 102 11.79 -22.34 -20.20
C LEU A 102 11.94 -21.04 -21.00
N GLU A 103 13.12 -20.41 -20.94
CA GLU A 103 13.38 -19.12 -21.53
C GLU A 103 13.23 -19.11 -23.06
N CYS A 104 13.79 -20.13 -23.73
CA CYS A 104 13.75 -20.25 -25.19
C CYS A 104 12.40 -20.75 -25.69
N SER A 105 11.96 -21.93 -25.19
CA SER A 105 10.87 -22.68 -25.81
C SER A 105 9.49 -22.26 -25.33
N GLN A 106 9.36 -21.93 -24.02
CA GLN A 106 8.07 -21.62 -23.43
C GLN A 106 7.81 -20.11 -23.43
N LEU A 107 8.74 -19.31 -22.89
CA LEU A 107 8.60 -17.86 -22.77
C LEU A 107 8.97 -17.12 -24.06
N GLY A 108 9.98 -17.59 -24.80
CA GLY A 108 10.37 -17.04 -26.08
C GLY A 108 11.23 -15.79 -25.99
N PHE A 109 12.01 -15.62 -24.92
CA PHE A 109 12.93 -14.48 -24.79
C PHE A 109 14.02 -14.50 -25.84
N VAL A 110 14.51 -15.67 -26.23
CA VAL A 110 15.52 -15.84 -27.28
C VAL A 110 15.12 -17.00 -28.18
N ASP A 111 15.28 -16.81 -29.50
CA ASP A 111 15.07 -17.88 -30.47
C ASP A 111 16.26 -18.86 -30.45
N PRO A 112 16.08 -20.12 -30.03
CA PRO A 112 17.18 -21.07 -29.88
C PRO A 112 17.84 -21.47 -31.21
N ASP A 113 17.18 -21.24 -32.34
CA ASP A 113 17.63 -21.66 -33.67
C ASP A 113 18.31 -20.52 -34.46
N ASN A 114 17.92 -19.26 -34.17
CA ASN A 114 18.33 -18.09 -34.97
C ASN A 114 19.07 -17.02 -34.17
N SER A 115 19.64 -17.38 -32.99
CA SER A 115 20.37 -16.48 -32.14
C SER A 115 21.76 -16.98 -31.79
N ASN A 116 22.51 -16.27 -30.98
CA ASN A 116 23.82 -16.72 -30.52
C ASN A 116 23.74 -17.95 -29.62
N VAL A 117 22.63 -18.20 -28.93
CA VAL A 117 22.43 -19.42 -28.16
C VAL A 117 22.27 -20.68 -29.05
N SER A 118 22.08 -20.51 -30.36
CA SER A 118 22.21 -21.62 -31.34
C SER A 118 23.64 -22.09 -31.53
N LYS A 119 24.63 -21.23 -31.28
CA LYS A 119 26.06 -21.44 -31.51
C LYS A 119 26.83 -21.79 -30.25
N TYR A 120 26.44 -21.16 -29.12
CA TYR A 120 27.16 -21.23 -27.86
C TYR A 120 26.30 -21.76 -26.72
N LYS A 121 26.93 -22.47 -25.78
CA LYS A 121 26.31 -22.92 -24.54
C LYS A 121 26.20 -21.77 -23.55
N VAL A 122 25.13 -21.73 -22.78
CA VAL A 122 25.01 -20.87 -21.59
C VAL A 122 26.11 -21.24 -20.60
N MET A 123 26.79 -20.26 -20.06
CA MET A 123 27.94 -20.46 -19.14
C MET A 123 27.47 -20.27 -17.69
N VAL A 124 27.64 -21.29 -16.87
CA VAL A 124 27.41 -21.21 -15.42
C VAL A 124 28.77 -21.31 -14.72
N LEU A 125 29.16 -20.26 -14.00
CA LEU A 125 30.45 -20.12 -13.36
C LEU A 125 30.31 -20.25 -11.84
N LEU A 126 30.67 -21.41 -11.30
CA LEU A 126 30.59 -21.71 -9.86
C LEU A 126 31.91 -21.31 -9.18
N HIS A 127 31.85 -20.24 -8.40
CA HIS A 127 32.96 -19.76 -7.61
C HIS A 127 33.16 -20.58 -6.34
N HIS A 128 34.41 -20.78 -5.91
CA HIS A 128 34.74 -21.37 -4.61
C HIS A 128 34.74 -20.26 -3.54
N ASP A 129 33.56 -19.83 -3.13
CA ASP A 129 33.35 -18.73 -2.17
C ASP A 129 32.20 -19.08 -1.22
N THR A 130 32.29 -18.63 0.03
CA THR A 130 31.25 -18.82 1.03
C THR A 130 30.25 -17.65 1.11
N GLY A 131 30.59 -16.51 0.51
CA GLY A 131 29.72 -15.35 0.38
C GLY A 131 28.59 -15.59 -0.61
N TRP A 132 27.63 -14.69 -0.63
CA TRP A 132 26.56 -14.70 -1.61
C TRP A 132 27.05 -14.15 -2.95
N ILE A 133 27.10 -15.00 -3.98
CA ILE A 133 27.32 -14.62 -5.37
C ILE A 133 26.18 -15.23 -6.18
N CYS A 134 25.32 -14.40 -6.76
CA CYS A 134 24.26 -14.80 -7.65
C CYS A 134 24.03 -13.65 -8.62
N TYR A 135 24.53 -13.75 -9.84
CA TYR A 135 24.44 -12.72 -10.86
C TYR A 135 24.19 -13.34 -12.22
N GLY A 136 23.25 -12.74 -12.98
CA GLY A 136 22.97 -13.07 -14.35
C GLY A 136 23.42 -11.96 -15.32
N GLY A 137 23.89 -12.34 -16.49
CA GLY A 137 24.33 -11.42 -17.53
C GLY A 137 24.92 -12.17 -18.71
N GLY A 138 26.06 -11.72 -19.22
CA GLY A 138 26.71 -12.41 -20.33
C GLY A 138 28.06 -11.83 -20.67
N TYR A 139 28.69 -12.42 -21.68
CA TYR A 139 29.98 -11.99 -22.18
C TYR A 139 29.91 -11.49 -23.62
N ASP A 140 30.59 -10.37 -23.89
CA ASP A 140 30.92 -9.83 -25.20
C ASP A 140 29.72 -9.67 -26.16
N PHE A 141 28.48 -9.58 -25.64
CA PHE A 141 27.22 -9.64 -26.37
C PHE A 141 27.07 -10.92 -27.23
N GLN A 142 27.67 -12.02 -26.78
CA GLN A 142 27.67 -13.28 -27.52
C GLN A 142 27.03 -14.43 -26.77
N VAL A 143 27.12 -14.47 -25.45
CA VAL A 143 26.71 -15.62 -24.67
C VAL A 143 26.13 -15.22 -23.34
N PRO A 144 25.02 -15.86 -22.89
CA PRO A 144 24.50 -15.68 -21.54
C PRO A 144 25.42 -16.36 -20.52
N ALA A 145 25.60 -15.73 -19.36
CA ALA A 145 26.44 -16.26 -18.30
C ALA A 145 25.85 -15.98 -16.92
N LEU A 146 26.15 -16.89 -15.97
CA LEU A 146 25.78 -16.78 -14.54
C LEU A 146 27.04 -16.92 -13.69
N TRP A 147 27.08 -16.17 -12.61
CA TRP A 147 28.11 -16.25 -11.57
C TRP A 147 27.44 -16.67 -10.26
N LEU A 148 27.81 -17.83 -9.74
CA LEU A 148 27.18 -18.45 -8.58
C LEU A 148 28.21 -18.80 -7.52
N SER A 149 27.76 -18.85 -6.27
CA SER A 149 28.50 -19.44 -5.16
C SER A 149 27.72 -20.62 -4.55
N PRO A 150 28.36 -21.48 -3.76
CA PRO A 150 27.69 -22.60 -3.11
C PRO A 150 26.48 -22.20 -2.24
N SER A 151 26.52 -21.02 -1.63
CA SER A 151 25.41 -20.50 -0.79
C SER A 151 24.13 -20.29 -1.58
N THR A 152 24.22 -20.03 -2.88
CA THR A 152 23.04 -19.79 -3.76
C THR A 152 22.51 -21.04 -4.44
N CYS A 153 23.18 -22.18 -4.25
CA CYS A 153 22.85 -23.46 -4.86
C CYS A 153 22.41 -24.53 -3.83
N LYS A 154 21.84 -24.12 -2.69
CA LYS A 154 21.49 -25.02 -1.58
C LYS A 154 20.04 -24.84 -1.09
N PRO A 155 19.04 -25.30 -1.80
CA PRO A 155 19.05 -25.96 -3.13
C PRO A 155 19.21 -24.94 -4.27
N VAL A 156 19.37 -25.47 -5.49
CA VAL A 156 19.20 -24.67 -6.70
C VAL A 156 17.72 -24.30 -6.81
N GLY A 157 17.40 -23.02 -6.70
CA GLY A 157 16.04 -22.53 -6.53
C GLY A 157 15.73 -21.30 -7.37
N SER A 158 14.69 -20.57 -6.96
CA SER A 158 14.20 -19.37 -7.64
C SER A 158 15.26 -18.28 -7.81
N ALA A 159 16.21 -18.13 -6.88
CA ALA A 159 17.30 -17.19 -7.03
C ALA A 159 18.16 -17.47 -8.26
N VAL A 160 18.53 -18.74 -8.51
CA VAL A 160 19.26 -19.12 -9.72
C VAL A 160 18.41 -18.96 -10.97
N ALA A 161 17.12 -19.30 -10.92
CA ALA A 161 16.19 -19.09 -12.03
C ALA A 161 16.04 -17.59 -12.37
N HIS A 162 16.01 -16.71 -11.37
CA HIS A 162 16.00 -15.25 -11.53
C HIS A 162 17.24 -14.77 -12.29
N GLU A 163 18.42 -15.23 -11.92
CA GLU A 163 19.67 -14.84 -12.60
C GLU A 163 19.75 -15.40 -14.02
N VAL A 164 19.19 -16.58 -14.27
CA VAL A 164 19.02 -17.06 -15.65
C VAL A 164 18.15 -16.07 -16.42
N GLY A 165 17.06 -15.58 -15.86
CA GLY A 165 16.24 -14.52 -16.47
C GLY A 165 17.07 -13.32 -16.90
N HIS A 166 17.91 -12.78 -16.00
CA HIS A 166 18.83 -11.69 -16.35
C HIS A 166 19.78 -12.03 -17.50
N SER A 167 20.27 -13.27 -17.56
CA SER A 167 21.15 -13.71 -18.63
C SER A 167 20.42 -13.71 -19.99
N PHE A 168 19.13 -13.99 -20.01
CA PHE A 168 18.31 -13.90 -21.21
C PHE A 168 17.87 -12.46 -21.54
N HIS A 169 17.65 -11.60 -20.56
CA HIS A 169 17.51 -10.15 -20.80
C HIS A 169 18.77 -9.57 -21.45
N TYR A 170 19.94 -9.99 -20.98
CA TYR A 170 21.21 -9.61 -21.59
C TYR A 170 21.26 -10.05 -23.07
N MET A 171 20.74 -11.22 -23.42
CA MET A 171 20.69 -11.68 -24.81
C MET A 171 19.69 -10.90 -25.65
N CYS A 172 18.50 -10.56 -25.13
CA CYS A 172 17.56 -9.66 -25.81
C CYS A 172 18.25 -8.33 -26.18
N TYR A 173 18.99 -7.75 -25.22
CA TYR A 173 19.77 -6.55 -25.48
C TYR A 173 20.91 -6.76 -26.49
N ALA A 174 21.63 -7.87 -26.39
CA ALA A 174 22.78 -8.21 -27.25
C ALA A 174 22.35 -8.49 -28.71
N GLU A 175 21.17 -9.03 -28.92
CA GLU A 175 20.65 -9.46 -30.22
C GLU A 175 19.66 -8.47 -30.81
N ASP A 176 19.41 -7.35 -30.17
CA ASP A 176 18.56 -6.29 -30.70
C ASP A 176 19.10 -5.78 -32.03
N SER A 177 18.44 -6.21 -33.12
CA SER A 177 18.86 -5.95 -34.46
C SER A 177 18.81 -4.47 -34.88
N ASN A 178 18.04 -3.64 -34.15
CA ASN A 178 17.91 -2.22 -34.45
C ASN A 178 19.09 -1.40 -33.92
N HIS A 179 19.85 -1.95 -32.93
CA HIS A 179 20.87 -1.21 -32.20
C HIS A 179 22.26 -1.76 -32.43
N GLY A 180 22.35 -2.84 -33.20
CA GLY A 180 23.61 -3.50 -33.44
C GLY A 180 24.45 -3.56 -32.19
N GLN A 181 24.53 -4.64 -31.54
CA GLN A 181 25.33 -5.08 -30.37
C GLN A 181 26.43 -4.15 -29.80
N LYS A 182 26.57 -2.94 -30.30
CA LYS A 182 27.70 -2.03 -30.05
C LYS A 182 27.32 -0.57 -30.10
N SER A 183 26.01 -0.26 -30.21
CA SER A 183 25.59 1.12 -30.18
C SER A 183 25.68 1.65 -28.76
N SER A 184 26.29 2.81 -28.58
CA SER A 184 26.23 3.57 -27.34
C SER A 184 24.81 4.15 -27.10
N VAL A 185 23.92 4.00 -28.04
CA VAL A 185 22.52 4.45 -27.95
C VAL A 185 21.69 3.24 -27.51
N GLN A 186 21.32 3.23 -26.25
CA GLN A 186 20.37 2.27 -25.70
C GLN A 186 18.97 2.75 -26.08
N THR A 187 18.15 1.86 -26.61
CA THR A 187 16.77 2.15 -26.96
C THR A 187 15.83 1.18 -26.24
N GLY A 188 14.55 1.45 -26.28
CA GLY A 188 13.62 0.76 -25.41
C GLY A 188 14.04 0.89 -23.95
N PHE A 189 13.86 -0.17 -23.18
CA PHE A 189 14.24 -0.27 -21.78
C PHE A 189 15.40 -1.27 -21.54
N HIS A 190 16.09 -1.68 -22.57
CA HIS A 190 17.16 -2.68 -22.47
C HIS A 190 18.40 -2.17 -21.74
N GLY A 191 18.59 -0.86 -21.66
CA GLY A 191 19.63 -0.30 -20.82
C GLY A 191 19.36 -0.55 -19.33
N SER A 192 20.38 -1.03 -18.62
CA SER A 192 20.29 -1.28 -17.18
C SER A 192 20.28 -0.01 -16.31
N VAL A 193 20.40 1.17 -16.91
CA VAL A 193 20.49 2.47 -16.22
C VAL A 193 19.33 3.36 -16.67
N GLY A 194 18.71 4.03 -15.71
CA GLY A 194 17.60 4.94 -15.98
C GLY A 194 16.27 4.21 -16.22
N ASN A 195 15.82 4.09 -17.45
CA ASN A 195 14.45 3.63 -17.73
C ASN A 195 14.21 2.13 -17.57
N GLY A 196 15.24 1.27 -17.45
CA GLY A 196 15.10 -0.18 -17.54
C GLY A 196 15.37 -1.00 -16.30
N ALA A 197 16.16 -0.52 -15.35
CA ALA A 197 16.67 -1.38 -14.28
C ALA A 197 15.57 -2.02 -13.41
N ALA A 198 14.53 -1.28 -13.03
CA ALA A 198 13.43 -1.85 -12.24
C ALA A 198 12.72 -3.00 -12.97
N ILE A 199 12.48 -2.88 -14.26
CA ILE A 199 11.75 -3.91 -15.04
C ILE A 199 12.60 -5.17 -15.26
N TRP A 200 13.93 -5.06 -15.27
CA TRP A 200 14.82 -6.22 -15.33
C TRP A 200 14.57 -7.13 -14.13
N GLU A 201 14.57 -6.57 -12.91
CA GLU A 201 14.29 -7.31 -11.68
C GLU A 201 12.86 -7.86 -11.65
N THR A 202 11.89 -7.02 -12.02
CA THR A 202 10.48 -7.42 -12.10
C THR A 202 10.28 -8.60 -13.04
N THR A 203 10.92 -8.57 -14.21
CA THR A 203 10.80 -9.62 -15.21
C THR A 203 11.52 -10.89 -14.78
N ALA A 204 12.73 -10.78 -14.21
CA ALA A 204 13.48 -11.94 -13.71
C ALA A 204 12.72 -12.68 -12.60
N ASN A 205 12.09 -11.95 -11.67
CA ASN A 205 11.20 -12.57 -10.68
C ASN A 205 10.00 -13.26 -11.34
N TRP A 206 9.36 -12.61 -12.33
CA TRP A 206 8.26 -13.22 -13.07
C TRP A 206 8.70 -14.52 -13.79
N GLN A 207 9.89 -14.54 -14.42
CA GLN A 207 10.47 -15.71 -15.08
C GLN A 207 10.75 -16.84 -14.06
N ALA A 208 11.39 -16.52 -12.93
CA ALA A 208 11.64 -17.49 -11.87
C ALA A 208 10.37 -18.17 -11.37
N LEU A 209 9.27 -17.42 -11.25
CA LEU A 209 7.98 -17.95 -10.84
C LEU A 209 7.31 -18.86 -11.87
N GLN A 210 7.77 -18.88 -13.12
CA GLN A 210 7.31 -19.90 -14.08
C GLN A 210 7.93 -21.27 -13.77
N SER A 211 9.14 -21.32 -13.20
CA SER A 211 9.77 -22.55 -12.71
C SER A 211 9.32 -22.92 -11.29
N TYR A 212 9.02 -21.92 -10.46
CA TYR A 212 8.66 -22.08 -9.05
C TYR A 212 7.30 -21.42 -8.74
N PRO A 213 6.20 -21.82 -9.42
CA PRO A 213 4.90 -21.12 -9.26
C PRO A 213 4.36 -21.16 -7.83
N GLY A 214 4.75 -22.15 -7.02
CA GLY A 214 4.39 -22.23 -5.61
C GLY A 214 4.93 -21.10 -4.76
N GLU A 215 5.96 -20.39 -5.21
CA GLU A 215 6.60 -19.30 -4.47
C GLU A 215 5.89 -17.96 -4.62
N ILE A 216 4.98 -17.81 -5.57
CA ILE A 216 4.31 -16.53 -5.87
C ILE A 216 3.64 -15.88 -4.63
N MET A 217 3.14 -16.70 -3.69
CA MET A 217 2.52 -16.25 -2.45
C MET A 217 3.22 -16.76 -1.19
N THR A 218 4.14 -17.72 -1.29
CA THR A 218 4.81 -18.35 -0.14
C THR A 218 6.18 -17.78 0.13
N GLU A 219 6.93 -17.39 -0.89
CA GLU A 219 8.09 -16.53 -0.74
C GLU A 219 7.62 -15.12 -0.38
N SER A 220 7.11 -15.06 0.79
CA SER A 220 6.21 -14.10 1.36
C SER A 220 6.68 -12.64 1.33
N TYR A 221 7.94 -12.43 1.04
CA TYR A 221 8.56 -11.12 1.12
C TYR A 221 7.99 -10.16 0.07
N HIS A 222 7.90 -10.59 -1.19
CA HIS A 222 7.56 -9.68 -2.29
C HIS A 222 6.09 -9.23 -2.25
N HIS A 223 5.13 -10.13 -2.06
CA HIS A 223 3.72 -9.73 -2.01
C HIS A 223 3.41 -8.88 -0.77
N LEU A 224 4.10 -9.10 0.37
CA LEU A 224 3.95 -8.25 1.56
C LEU A 224 4.46 -6.82 1.32
N ILE A 225 5.57 -6.66 0.56
CA ILE A 225 6.03 -5.34 0.17
C ILE A 225 5.07 -4.72 -0.84
N PHE A 226 4.57 -5.49 -1.81
CA PHE A 226 3.58 -5.00 -2.77
C PHE A 226 2.34 -4.44 -2.09
N ASN A 227 1.86 -5.07 -1.01
CA ASN A 227 0.76 -4.57 -0.19
C ASN A 227 0.98 -3.16 0.38
N LYS A 228 2.23 -2.72 0.49
CA LYS A 228 2.62 -1.41 1.03
C LYS A 228 3.02 -0.40 -0.04
N THR A 229 3.41 -0.87 -1.22
CA THR A 229 4.00 -0.05 -2.28
C THR A 229 3.13 0.03 -3.54
N HIS A 230 1.95 -0.60 -3.54
CA HIS A 230 1.03 -0.64 -4.69
C HIS A 230 0.54 0.74 -5.17
N ASN A 231 0.68 1.78 -4.35
CA ASN A 231 0.39 3.16 -4.73
C ASN A 231 1.47 3.80 -5.63
N TYR A 232 2.66 3.21 -5.71
CA TYR A 232 3.71 3.69 -6.60
C TYR A 232 3.48 3.22 -8.05
N ALA A 233 4.08 3.92 -9.00
CA ALA A 233 4.05 3.56 -10.41
C ALA A 233 4.62 2.15 -10.64
N PHE A 234 4.12 1.46 -11.67
CA PHE A 234 4.58 0.11 -12.02
C PHE A 234 6.11 0.00 -12.18
N SER A 235 6.74 1.01 -12.79
CA SER A 235 8.19 1.02 -13.03
C SER A 235 8.99 1.72 -11.94
N HIS A 236 8.38 2.06 -10.80
CA HIS A 236 9.08 2.71 -9.69
C HIS A 236 10.14 1.77 -9.11
N GLU A 237 11.30 2.30 -8.68
CA GLU A 237 12.39 1.51 -8.09
C GLU A 237 11.93 0.68 -6.88
N TRP A 238 10.94 1.15 -6.14
CA TRP A 238 10.36 0.42 -5.02
C TRP A 238 9.42 -0.72 -5.41
N GLN A 239 9.09 -0.82 -6.70
CA GLN A 239 8.28 -1.91 -7.26
C GLN A 239 9.14 -2.97 -7.97
N ARG A 240 10.45 -2.76 -8.11
CA ARG A 240 11.34 -3.57 -8.96
C ARG A 240 11.25 -5.09 -8.72
N TYR A 241 11.09 -5.52 -7.47
CA TYR A 241 10.98 -6.95 -7.15
C TYR A 241 9.55 -7.44 -6.97
N GLN A 242 8.56 -6.55 -6.89
CA GLN A 242 7.19 -6.85 -6.48
C GLN A 242 6.16 -6.74 -7.62
N ALA A 243 6.44 -5.94 -8.64
CA ALA A 243 5.47 -5.61 -9.69
C ALA A 243 5.21 -6.75 -10.69
N TYR A 244 5.83 -7.92 -10.53
CA TYR A 244 5.61 -9.10 -11.39
C TYR A 244 4.16 -9.59 -11.43
N MET A 245 3.35 -9.21 -10.44
CA MET A 245 1.91 -9.49 -10.44
C MET A 245 1.20 -8.87 -11.64
N PHE A 246 1.62 -7.68 -12.08
CA PHE A 246 1.09 -7.05 -13.29
C PHE A 246 1.48 -7.85 -14.55
N LEU A 247 2.69 -8.37 -14.63
CA LEU A 247 3.11 -9.22 -15.75
C LEU A 247 2.31 -10.52 -15.80
N THR A 248 2.01 -11.11 -14.63
CA THR A 248 1.13 -12.27 -14.52
C THR A 248 -0.27 -11.95 -15.04
N TYR A 249 -0.84 -10.82 -14.61
CA TYR A 249 -2.14 -10.34 -15.10
C TYR A 249 -2.15 -10.10 -16.60
N LEU A 250 -1.09 -9.46 -17.12
CA LEU A 250 -0.92 -9.15 -18.55
C LEU A 250 -0.98 -10.42 -19.40
N CYS A 251 -0.26 -11.47 -18.99
CA CYS A 251 -0.26 -12.75 -19.67
C CYS A 251 -1.60 -13.49 -19.57
N GLN A 252 -2.27 -13.43 -18.43
CA GLN A 252 -3.52 -14.12 -18.20
C GLN A 252 -4.72 -13.48 -18.92
N HIS A 253 -4.77 -12.15 -19.00
CA HIS A 253 -5.98 -11.42 -19.45
C HIS A 253 -5.80 -10.66 -20.77
N TYR A 254 -4.55 -10.35 -21.17
CA TYR A 254 -4.28 -9.48 -22.30
C TYR A 254 -3.41 -10.11 -23.39
N GLY A 255 -2.99 -11.34 -23.19
CA GLY A 255 -2.14 -12.03 -24.13
C GLY A 255 -1.99 -13.51 -23.78
N ASP A 256 -0.75 -13.97 -23.84
CA ASP A 256 -0.35 -15.31 -23.48
C ASP A 256 0.99 -15.27 -22.72
N ILE A 257 1.54 -16.44 -22.39
CA ILE A 257 2.80 -16.56 -21.65
C ILE A 257 3.99 -15.89 -22.37
N LYS A 258 3.94 -15.72 -23.68
CA LYS A 258 4.98 -15.08 -24.50
C LYS A 258 4.85 -13.55 -24.56
N THR A 259 3.78 -12.99 -24.01
CA THR A 259 3.50 -11.56 -24.15
C THR A 259 4.61 -10.70 -23.58
N VAL A 260 5.19 -11.08 -22.43
CA VAL A 260 6.29 -10.34 -21.79
C VAL A 260 7.53 -10.37 -22.70
N ALA A 261 7.93 -11.54 -23.17
CA ALA A 261 9.07 -11.69 -24.07
C ALA A 261 8.86 -10.93 -25.39
N ASN A 262 7.62 -10.91 -25.93
CA ASN A 262 7.29 -10.14 -27.12
C ASN A 262 7.46 -8.61 -26.91
N VAL A 263 7.20 -8.10 -25.70
CA VAL A 263 7.49 -6.70 -25.35
C VAL A 263 9.00 -6.48 -25.27
N TRP A 264 9.75 -7.41 -24.67
CA TRP A 264 11.22 -7.34 -24.60
C TRP A 264 11.88 -7.33 -26.00
N ASN A 265 11.34 -8.10 -26.94
CA ASN A 265 11.86 -8.24 -28.29
C ASN A 265 11.21 -7.26 -29.29
N TYR A 266 10.32 -6.35 -28.83
CA TYR A 266 9.67 -5.41 -29.74
C TYR A 266 10.66 -4.34 -30.23
N PRO A 267 10.79 -4.12 -31.57
CA PRO A 267 11.78 -3.21 -32.09
C PRO A 267 11.52 -1.76 -31.72
N GLU A 268 12.49 -1.10 -31.09
CA GLU A 268 12.41 0.30 -30.69
C GLU A 268 13.58 1.11 -31.27
N THR A 269 13.32 2.39 -31.56
CA THR A 269 14.33 3.30 -32.08
C THR A 269 14.72 4.42 -31.11
N THR A 270 14.00 4.53 -29.98
CA THR A 270 14.21 5.56 -28.97
C THR A 270 14.21 4.94 -27.58
N VAL A 271 14.73 5.66 -26.59
CA VAL A 271 14.68 5.23 -25.18
C VAL A 271 13.24 5.31 -24.68
N LYS A 272 12.71 4.20 -24.19
CA LYS A 272 11.36 4.03 -23.66
C LYS A 272 11.39 3.16 -22.39
N ASP A 273 10.38 3.26 -21.57
CA ASP A 273 10.17 2.27 -20.51
C ASP A 273 9.28 1.12 -21.01
N PHE A 274 9.10 0.10 -20.16
CA PHE A 274 8.32 -1.10 -20.51
C PHE A 274 6.88 -0.76 -20.93
N ASN A 275 6.21 0.15 -20.22
CA ASN A 275 4.85 0.53 -20.52
C ASN A 275 4.73 1.23 -21.90
N GLN A 276 5.72 2.04 -22.26
CA GLN A 276 5.76 2.69 -23.56
C GLN A 276 5.94 1.66 -24.68
N VAL A 277 6.83 0.68 -24.47
CA VAL A 277 7.01 -0.41 -25.43
C VAL A 277 5.76 -1.30 -25.51
N LEU A 278 5.11 -1.58 -24.39
CA LEU A 278 3.84 -2.29 -24.35
C LEU A 278 2.74 -1.56 -25.12
N MET A 279 2.68 -0.22 -25.00
CA MET A 279 1.76 0.59 -25.79
C MET A 279 2.00 0.43 -27.30
N ASP A 280 3.25 0.50 -27.73
CA ASP A 280 3.59 0.35 -29.13
C ASP A 280 3.33 -1.08 -29.64
N TYR A 281 3.73 -2.08 -28.88
CA TYR A 281 3.50 -3.49 -29.21
C TYR A 281 2.01 -3.84 -29.37
N LYS A 282 1.17 -3.34 -28.49
CA LYS A 282 -0.28 -3.62 -28.48
C LYS A 282 -1.11 -2.56 -29.22
N GLY A 283 -0.51 -1.45 -29.64
CA GLY A 283 -1.23 -0.32 -30.25
C GLY A 283 -2.13 0.43 -29.27
N LEU A 284 -1.74 0.55 -28.00
CA LEU A 284 -2.54 1.16 -26.95
C LEU A 284 -2.32 2.67 -26.88
N THR A 285 -3.38 3.41 -26.62
CA THR A 285 -3.30 4.78 -26.13
C THR A 285 -2.93 4.80 -24.64
N ALA A 286 -2.48 5.95 -24.12
CA ALA A 286 -2.23 6.13 -22.71
C ALA A 286 -3.47 5.80 -21.83
N THR A 287 -4.65 6.17 -22.31
CA THR A 287 -5.92 5.89 -21.61
C THR A 287 -6.21 4.38 -21.52
N GLU A 288 -5.92 3.63 -22.57
CA GLU A 288 -6.09 2.17 -22.60
C GLU A 288 -5.05 1.47 -21.72
N LEU A 289 -3.80 1.93 -21.75
CA LEU A 289 -2.76 1.43 -20.86
C LEU A 289 -3.15 1.64 -19.38
N TYR A 290 -3.58 2.84 -19.00
CA TYR A 290 -3.99 3.09 -17.62
C TYR A 290 -5.28 2.34 -17.23
N LYS A 291 -6.16 2.09 -18.21
CA LYS A 291 -7.29 1.18 -17.99
C LYS A 291 -6.80 -0.24 -17.68
N LEU A 292 -5.81 -0.73 -18.42
CA LEU A 292 -5.20 -2.04 -18.17
C LEU A 292 -4.61 -2.15 -16.75
N HIS A 293 -3.88 -1.13 -16.30
CA HIS A 293 -3.37 -1.07 -14.92
C HIS A 293 -4.51 -0.99 -13.88
N PHE A 294 -5.56 -0.25 -14.16
CA PHE A 294 -6.72 -0.19 -13.29
C PHE A 294 -7.48 -1.54 -13.22
N ASP A 295 -7.67 -2.20 -14.35
CA ASP A 295 -8.29 -3.54 -14.40
C ASP A 295 -7.44 -4.54 -13.60
N PHE A 296 -6.11 -4.50 -13.73
CA PHE A 296 -5.21 -5.25 -12.86
C PHE A 296 -5.42 -4.92 -11.38
N ALA A 297 -5.49 -3.63 -11.02
CA ALA A 297 -5.70 -3.19 -9.65
C ALA A 297 -6.98 -3.78 -9.05
N MET A 298 -8.08 -3.81 -9.81
CA MET A 298 -9.35 -4.40 -9.39
C MET A 298 -9.22 -5.89 -9.07
N HIS A 299 -8.45 -6.66 -9.87
CA HIS A 299 -8.20 -8.08 -9.63
C HIS A 299 -7.21 -8.31 -8.47
N ALA A 300 -6.19 -7.46 -8.36
CA ALA A 300 -5.18 -7.56 -7.30
C ALA A 300 -5.78 -7.43 -5.88
N VAL A 301 -6.86 -6.65 -5.69
CA VAL A 301 -7.54 -6.49 -4.39
C VAL A 301 -7.77 -7.81 -3.67
N THR A 302 -8.16 -8.84 -4.41
CA THR A 302 -8.48 -10.17 -3.88
C THR A 302 -7.56 -11.26 -4.42
N TRP A 303 -6.40 -10.89 -4.95
CA TRP A 303 -5.45 -11.81 -5.60
C TRP A 303 -6.14 -12.70 -6.66
N ASP A 304 -7.08 -12.11 -7.43
CA ASP A 304 -7.84 -12.83 -8.47
C ASP A 304 -7.00 -13.04 -9.73
N LEU A 305 -5.88 -13.70 -9.54
CA LEU A 305 -4.96 -14.19 -10.55
C LEU A 305 -4.85 -15.71 -10.38
N ASP A 306 -4.91 -16.47 -11.45
CA ASP A 306 -4.94 -17.95 -11.37
C ASP A 306 -3.73 -18.51 -10.61
N ALA A 307 -2.53 -17.98 -10.86
CA ALA A 307 -1.32 -18.36 -10.15
C ALA A 307 -1.39 -18.04 -8.66
N CYS A 308 -1.93 -16.89 -8.27
CA CYS A 308 -2.09 -16.52 -6.86
C CYS A 308 -3.13 -17.40 -6.16
N LYS A 309 -4.30 -17.60 -6.77
CA LYS A 309 -5.36 -18.46 -6.22
C LYS A 309 -4.89 -19.90 -6.03
N ALA A 310 -4.16 -20.44 -7.00
CA ALA A 310 -3.62 -21.78 -6.90
C ALA A 310 -2.60 -21.97 -5.77
N ASN A 311 -1.96 -20.88 -5.32
CA ASN A 311 -0.87 -20.88 -4.35
C ASN A 311 -1.21 -20.12 -3.05
N GLY A 312 -2.47 -20.11 -2.65
CA GLY A 312 -2.92 -19.62 -1.35
C GLY A 312 -3.13 -18.10 -1.28
N GLY A 313 -3.30 -17.42 -2.41
CA GLY A 313 -3.58 -15.99 -2.46
C GLY A 313 -4.78 -15.55 -1.61
N ASP A 314 -5.80 -16.40 -1.49
CA ASP A 314 -6.97 -16.13 -0.67
C ASP A 314 -6.64 -15.87 0.82
N ASN A 315 -5.53 -16.40 1.35
CA ASN A 315 -5.08 -16.19 2.72
C ASN A 315 -4.57 -14.77 2.97
N TYR A 316 -4.25 -14.03 1.92
CA TYR A 316 -3.65 -12.70 1.97
C TYR A 316 -4.61 -11.58 1.54
N ILE A 317 -5.88 -11.93 1.25
CA ILE A 317 -6.90 -10.94 0.89
C ILE A 317 -7.14 -9.98 2.07
N GLY A 318 -7.13 -8.67 1.78
CA GLY A 318 -7.35 -7.61 2.76
C GLY A 318 -6.08 -7.10 3.47
N ASN A 319 -4.90 -7.51 3.02
CA ASN A 319 -3.62 -7.08 3.60
C ASN A 319 -3.04 -5.81 2.93
N PHE A 320 -3.69 -5.26 1.91
CA PHE A 320 -3.27 -3.99 1.33
C PHE A 320 -3.37 -2.86 2.34
N GLU A 321 -2.31 -2.09 2.48
CA GLU A 321 -2.25 -0.96 3.40
C GLU A 321 -2.85 0.29 2.77
N TYR A 322 -3.73 0.95 3.48
CA TYR A 322 -4.28 2.24 3.09
C TYR A 322 -4.26 3.21 4.27
N ARG A 323 -3.76 4.41 4.03
CA ARG A 323 -3.64 5.48 5.02
C ARG A 323 -4.35 6.74 4.55
N CYS A 324 -5.14 7.34 5.43
CA CYS A 324 -5.85 8.58 5.14
C CYS A 324 -5.91 9.49 6.36
N VAL A 325 -6.29 10.73 6.14
CA VAL A 325 -6.52 11.73 7.18
C VAL A 325 -8.01 12.07 7.21
N ASP A 326 -8.67 11.88 8.34
CA ASP A 326 -10.03 12.39 8.56
C ASP A 326 -9.95 13.92 8.74
N LEU A 327 -10.55 14.65 7.82
CA LEU A 327 -10.60 16.12 7.85
C LEU A 327 -11.75 16.66 8.69
N GLY A 328 -12.58 15.80 9.24
CA GLY A 328 -13.87 16.07 9.86
C GLY A 328 -15.02 15.80 8.90
N ASP A 329 -16.23 15.71 9.42
CA ASP A 329 -17.47 15.40 8.66
C ASP A 329 -17.39 14.13 7.82
N ASP A 330 -16.59 13.14 8.26
CA ASP A 330 -16.33 11.88 7.57
C ASP A 330 -15.74 12.06 6.16
N THR A 331 -15.01 13.16 5.96
CA THR A 331 -14.26 13.41 4.74
C THR A 331 -12.83 12.96 4.92
N TYR A 332 -12.41 12.00 4.10
CA TYR A 332 -11.08 11.38 4.15
C TYR A 332 -10.20 11.89 3.02
N GLN A 333 -9.05 12.42 3.35
CA GLN A 333 -8.00 12.75 2.40
C GLN A 333 -6.98 11.62 2.38
N VAL A 334 -6.55 11.15 1.20
CA VAL A 334 -5.44 10.21 1.12
C VAL A 334 -4.21 10.77 1.85
N ALA A 335 -3.60 9.97 2.73
CA ALA A 335 -2.35 10.37 3.38
C ALA A 335 -1.19 10.33 2.38
N LEU A 336 -0.14 11.11 2.65
CA LEU A 336 1.01 11.19 1.78
C LEU A 336 1.61 9.81 1.45
N ALA A 337 1.75 8.96 2.46
CA ALA A 337 2.31 7.62 2.32
C ALA A 337 1.51 6.69 1.39
N SER A 338 0.23 6.96 1.21
CA SER A 338 -0.65 6.20 0.30
C SER A 338 -1.04 6.99 -0.95
N CYS A 339 -0.50 8.21 -1.14
CA CYS A 339 -0.86 9.02 -2.29
C CYS A 339 -0.41 8.33 -3.59
N PRO A 340 -1.33 8.04 -4.55
CA PRO A 340 -1.00 7.19 -5.67
C PRO A 340 -0.29 7.96 -6.79
N GLN A 341 0.64 7.27 -7.45
CA GLN A 341 1.28 7.69 -8.70
C GLN A 341 0.51 7.13 -9.92
N ALA A 342 0.80 7.62 -11.11
CA ALA A 342 0.22 7.09 -12.34
C ALA A 342 0.60 5.61 -12.54
N SER A 343 -0.35 4.75 -12.87
CA SER A 343 -0.29 3.27 -12.84
C SER A 343 -0.23 2.61 -11.46
N GLY A 344 -0.07 3.38 -10.38
CA GLY A 344 -0.32 2.91 -9.03
C GLY A 344 -1.82 2.99 -8.66
N PHE A 345 -2.17 2.48 -7.49
CA PHE A 345 -3.57 2.47 -7.06
C PHE A 345 -3.70 2.43 -5.53
N ASN A 346 -4.88 2.71 -5.02
CA ASN A 346 -5.23 2.46 -3.62
C ASN A 346 -6.33 1.40 -3.52
N VAL A 347 -6.22 0.58 -2.48
CA VAL A 347 -7.22 -0.41 -2.06
C VAL A 347 -7.79 0.03 -0.72
N ILE A 348 -9.00 0.55 -0.74
CA ILE A 348 -9.66 1.20 0.39
C ILE A 348 -10.65 0.24 1.02
N PRO A 349 -10.40 -0.29 2.21
CA PRO A 349 -11.26 -1.28 2.84
C PRO A 349 -12.55 -0.64 3.38
N LEU A 350 -13.70 -1.17 2.99
CA LEU A 350 -15.01 -0.65 3.33
C LEU A 350 -15.85 -1.63 4.17
N GLN A 351 -16.66 -1.10 5.06
CA GLN A 351 -17.68 -1.87 5.79
C GLN A 351 -18.74 -2.39 4.82
N VAL A 352 -19.18 -3.61 5.03
CA VAL A 352 -20.22 -4.23 4.21
C VAL A 352 -21.60 -3.91 4.82
N PRO A 353 -22.41 -3.04 4.21
CA PRO A 353 -23.78 -2.77 4.67
C PRO A 353 -24.75 -3.89 4.25
N ALA A 354 -26.01 -3.77 4.63
CA ALA A 354 -27.04 -4.71 4.22
C ALA A 354 -27.16 -4.76 2.68
N ALA A 355 -27.48 -5.94 2.14
CA ALA A 355 -27.78 -6.11 0.73
C ALA A 355 -28.88 -5.14 0.27
N GLY A 356 -28.75 -4.62 -0.95
CA GLY A 356 -29.65 -3.60 -1.49
C GLY A 356 -29.34 -2.16 -1.07
N THR A 357 -28.39 -1.94 -0.15
CA THR A 357 -27.94 -0.59 0.23
C THR A 357 -27.24 0.08 -0.95
N ALA A 358 -27.61 1.31 -1.27
CA ALA A 358 -26.86 2.15 -2.20
C ALA A 358 -25.60 2.69 -1.49
N VAL A 359 -24.45 2.27 -1.96
CA VAL A 359 -23.16 2.79 -1.53
C VAL A 359 -22.67 3.82 -2.53
N THR A 360 -22.32 5.01 -2.06
CA THR A 360 -21.73 6.06 -2.90
C THR A 360 -20.45 6.64 -2.27
N ALA A 361 -19.55 7.12 -3.12
CA ALA A 361 -18.39 7.89 -2.75
C ALA A 361 -18.40 9.23 -3.51
N ASP A 362 -18.42 10.32 -2.77
CA ASP A 362 -18.17 11.67 -3.29
C ASP A 362 -16.65 11.84 -3.39
N PHE A 363 -16.10 11.67 -4.58
CA PHE A 363 -14.67 11.74 -4.86
C PHE A 363 -14.28 13.13 -5.32
N THR A 364 -13.24 13.72 -4.70
CA THR A 364 -12.70 15.02 -5.09
C THR A 364 -11.23 14.90 -5.47
N ALA A 365 -10.90 15.13 -6.73
CA ALA A 365 -9.54 15.27 -7.20
C ALA A 365 -8.96 16.62 -6.74
N LEU A 366 -7.88 16.60 -5.96
CA LEU A 366 -7.26 17.84 -5.46
C LEU A 366 -6.45 18.54 -6.56
N VAL A 367 -6.29 19.84 -6.42
CA VAL A 367 -5.54 20.65 -7.40
C VAL A 367 -4.03 20.50 -7.24
N SER A 368 -3.32 20.88 -8.28
CA SER A 368 -1.86 21.04 -8.23
C SER A 368 -1.45 22.05 -7.12
N GLY A 369 -0.47 21.64 -6.32
CA GLY A 369 0.01 22.47 -5.20
C GLY A 369 -0.93 22.54 -4.00
N ALA A 370 -1.97 21.68 -3.92
CA ALA A 370 -2.83 21.60 -2.76
C ALA A 370 -2.01 21.25 -1.50
N ASN A 371 -2.26 21.94 -0.40
CA ASN A 371 -1.69 21.57 0.88
C ASN A 371 -2.42 20.33 1.40
N LEU A 372 -1.69 19.26 1.61
CA LEU A 372 -2.22 18.05 2.20
C LEU A 372 -2.19 18.13 3.72
N ALA A 373 -3.26 17.67 4.37
CA ALA A 373 -3.20 17.39 5.80
C ALA A 373 -2.16 16.30 6.04
N ALA A 374 -1.34 16.47 7.07
CA ALA A 374 -0.24 15.55 7.36
C ALA A 374 -0.76 14.24 7.97
N GLY A 375 -0.32 13.10 7.41
CA GLY A 375 -0.26 11.83 8.08
C GLY A 375 1.04 11.69 8.87
N ASP A 376 1.31 10.52 9.43
CA ASP A 376 2.59 10.25 10.11
C ASP A 376 3.69 9.93 9.08
N PRO A 377 4.70 10.80 8.91
CA PRO A 377 5.79 10.54 7.99
C PRO A 377 6.69 9.37 8.39
N ALA A 378 6.70 8.96 9.66
CA ALA A 378 7.49 7.81 10.13
C ALA A 378 6.96 6.48 9.63
N GLU A 379 5.69 6.41 9.23
CA GLU A 379 5.07 5.22 8.64
C GLU A 379 5.25 5.12 7.12
N TYR A 380 5.98 6.04 6.55
CA TYR A 380 6.23 6.05 5.12
C TYR A 380 7.18 4.93 4.74
N VAL A 381 6.73 3.97 3.96
CA VAL A 381 7.46 2.82 3.42
C VAL A 381 8.51 2.23 4.36
N ASN A 382 8.08 1.56 5.32
CA ASN A 382 8.84 0.97 6.35
C ASN A 382 9.92 -0.05 6.08
N GLY A 383 10.92 -0.04 6.93
CA GLY A 383 11.72 -1.19 7.33
C GLY A 383 12.82 -1.64 6.38
N ASN A 384 12.89 -1.17 5.17
CA ASN A 384 14.02 -1.36 4.28
C ASN A 384 14.79 -0.04 4.16
N SER A 385 16.09 -0.06 4.43
CA SER A 385 16.95 1.14 4.36
C SER A 385 16.99 1.77 2.95
N GLU A 386 16.73 1.01 1.90
CA GLU A 386 16.60 1.50 0.53
C GLU A 386 15.32 2.32 0.31
N TYR A 387 14.33 2.13 1.17
CA TYR A 387 13.01 2.74 1.09
C TYR A 387 12.77 3.72 2.24
N THR A 388 13.82 4.22 2.86
CA THR A 388 13.68 5.20 3.93
C THR A 388 13.18 6.52 3.37
N ALA A 389 12.36 7.19 4.16
CA ALA A 389 11.75 8.46 3.83
C ALA A 389 12.72 9.66 3.75
N THR A 390 14.01 9.46 3.53
CA THR A 390 15.02 10.52 3.33
C THR A 390 14.72 11.33 2.08
N GLY A 391 13.73 11.58 1.64
CA GLY A 391 13.26 12.31 0.50
C GLY A 391 11.75 12.42 0.50
N LEU A 392 11.10 12.19 1.65
CA LEU A 392 9.65 12.25 1.74
C LEU A 392 9.07 13.52 1.11
N THR A 393 9.71 14.66 1.34
CA THR A 393 9.33 15.93 0.71
C THR A 393 9.60 15.95 -0.80
N ALA A 394 10.56 15.19 -1.27
CA ALA A 394 10.85 15.03 -2.69
C ALA A 394 9.80 14.15 -3.39
N TYR A 395 9.36 13.08 -2.72
CA TYR A 395 8.31 12.20 -3.24
C TYR A 395 6.90 12.75 -3.03
N ASN A 396 6.73 13.75 -2.18
CA ASN A 396 5.45 14.46 -2.02
C ASN A 396 5.26 15.51 -3.10
N LYS A 397 5.33 15.09 -4.33
CA LYS A 397 5.10 16.00 -5.45
C LYS A 397 3.65 15.88 -5.90
N VAL A 398 2.80 16.74 -5.37
CA VAL A 398 1.46 16.91 -5.94
C VAL A 398 1.62 17.34 -7.38
N THR A 399 0.98 16.64 -8.30
CA THR A 399 1.19 16.85 -9.73
C THR A 399 1.02 18.31 -10.15
N SER A 400 1.99 18.81 -10.91
CA SER A 400 1.89 20.09 -11.58
C SER A 400 1.05 20.05 -12.87
N ASN A 401 0.67 18.84 -13.31
CA ASN A 401 0.03 18.59 -14.59
C ASN A 401 -1.51 18.62 -14.49
N ALA A 402 -2.08 19.72 -13.98
CA ALA A 402 -3.52 19.86 -13.77
C ALA A 402 -4.37 19.57 -15.02
N SER A 403 -3.85 19.83 -16.23
CA SER A 403 -4.53 19.56 -17.50
C SER A 403 -4.62 18.07 -17.83
N GLN A 404 -3.86 17.22 -17.15
CA GLN A 404 -3.79 15.77 -17.39
C GLN A 404 -4.55 14.96 -16.37
N ARG A 405 -5.02 15.57 -15.26
CA ARG A 405 -5.67 14.85 -14.15
C ARG A 405 -6.87 14.05 -14.62
N ALA A 406 -6.84 12.78 -14.32
CA ALA A 406 -7.97 11.86 -14.47
C ALA A 406 -7.81 10.69 -13.50
N PHE A 407 -8.92 10.06 -13.14
CA PHE A 407 -8.96 8.92 -12.24
C PHE A 407 -9.91 7.86 -12.78
N ARG A 408 -9.65 6.60 -12.43
CA ARG A 408 -10.62 5.51 -12.48
C ARG A 408 -10.95 5.09 -11.06
N LEU A 409 -12.24 4.83 -10.87
CA LEU A 409 -12.83 4.48 -9.58
C LEU A 409 -13.63 3.19 -9.77
N GLY A 410 -13.53 2.27 -8.79
CA GLY A 410 -14.29 1.05 -8.82
C GLY A 410 -14.48 0.45 -7.45
N PHE A 411 -15.39 -0.53 -7.36
CA PHE A 411 -15.64 -1.29 -6.14
C PHE A 411 -15.43 -2.77 -6.43
N VAL A 412 -14.89 -3.48 -5.47
CA VAL A 412 -14.67 -4.93 -5.51
C VAL A 412 -15.40 -5.56 -4.35
N CYS A 413 -16.26 -6.53 -4.64
CA CYS A 413 -16.95 -7.32 -3.63
C CYS A 413 -16.44 -8.76 -3.70
N LEU A 414 -15.92 -9.26 -2.57
CA LEU A 414 -15.71 -10.69 -2.35
C LEU A 414 -17.00 -11.27 -1.79
N MET A 415 -17.51 -12.29 -2.45
CA MET A 415 -18.75 -12.94 -2.05
C MET A 415 -18.44 -14.07 -1.04
N LYS A 416 -19.41 -14.44 -0.21
CA LYS A 416 -19.30 -15.55 0.77
C LYS A 416 -19.01 -16.91 0.15
N ASP A 417 -19.32 -17.10 -1.12
CA ASP A 417 -18.97 -18.31 -1.88
C ASP A 417 -17.59 -18.27 -2.53
N GLY A 418 -16.82 -17.19 -2.28
CA GLY A 418 -15.49 -16.97 -2.82
C GLY A 418 -15.47 -16.37 -4.23
N THR A 419 -16.61 -16.09 -4.86
CA THR A 419 -16.66 -15.38 -6.14
C THR A 419 -16.40 -13.88 -5.96
N ARG A 420 -16.07 -13.17 -7.04
CA ARG A 420 -15.77 -11.74 -7.03
C ARG A 420 -16.74 -11.01 -7.96
N GLN A 421 -17.15 -9.82 -7.54
CA GLN A 421 -17.91 -8.90 -8.40
C GLN A 421 -17.18 -7.54 -8.47
N TYR A 422 -17.15 -6.99 -9.68
CA TYR A 422 -16.43 -5.76 -9.99
C TYR A 422 -17.40 -4.71 -10.50
N PHE A 423 -17.35 -3.52 -9.91
CA PHE A 423 -18.14 -2.36 -10.31
C PHE A 423 -17.18 -1.23 -10.62
N SER A 424 -17.13 -0.77 -11.85
CA SER A 424 -16.24 0.31 -12.26
C SER A 424 -16.98 1.34 -13.10
N GLN A 425 -16.49 2.57 -13.07
CA GLN A 425 -16.94 3.66 -13.91
C GLN A 425 -15.91 4.01 -14.97
N ASP A 426 -16.34 4.72 -15.99
CA ASP A 426 -15.45 5.31 -16.99
C ASP A 426 -14.51 6.33 -16.36
N THR A 427 -13.45 6.68 -17.11
CA THR A 427 -12.45 7.64 -16.66
C THR A 427 -13.08 8.98 -16.29
N LEU A 428 -12.86 9.39 -15.04
CA LEU A 428 -13.23 10.69 -14.54
C LEU A 428 -12.16 11.72 -14.89
N TYR A 429 -12.42 12.58 -15.85
CA TYR A 429 -11.52 13.66 -16.21
C TYR A 429 -11.69 14.87 -15.28
N CYS A 430 -10.62 15.17 -14.54
CA CYS A 430 -10.57 16.24 -13.55
C CYS A 430 -9.65 17.39 -13.97
N THR A 431 -9.56 17.64 -15.28
CA THR A 431 -8.66 18.65 -15.85
C THR A 431 -9.05 20.06 -15.45
N GLY A 432 -8.05 20.90 -15.17
CA GLY A 432 -8.24 22.29 -14.80
C GLY A 432 -7.53 22.69 -13.50
N SER A 433 -7.63 23.94 -13.13
CA SER A 433 -6.95 24.56 -11.98
C SER A 433 -7.80 24.58 -10.71
N VAL A 434 -8.97 23.95 -10.72
CA VAL A 434 -9.88 23.88 -9.57
C VAL A 434 -10.13 22.43 -9.16
N GLU A 435 -10.48 22.21 -7.91
CA GLU A 435 -10.95 20.92 -7.45
C GLU A 435 -12.20 20.49 -8.22
N LYS A 436 -12.31 19.19 -8.46
CA LYS A 436 -13.47 18.62 -9.12
C LYS A 436 -13.98 17.44 -8.33
N THR A 437 -15.23 17.53 -7.90
CA THR A 437 -15.96 16.45 -7.23
C THR A 437 -16.84 15.71 -8.23
N ALA A 438 -16.85 14.39 -8.11
CA ALA A 438 -17.79 13.53 -8.80
C ALA A 438 -18.24 12.41 -7.85
N GLN A 439 -19.47 11.94 -8.06
CA GLN A 439 -20.01 10.82 -7.30
C GLN A 439 -19.89 9.53 -8.10
N THR A 440 -19.46 8.47 -7.43
CA THR A 440 -19.48 7.08 -7.94
C THR A 440 -20.19 6.20 -6.93
N GLY A 441 -20.77 5.08 -7.37
CA GLY A 441 -21.44 4.19 -6.44
C GLY A 441 -22.01 2.94 -7.12
N PHE A 442 -22.53 2.06 -6.29
CA PHE A 442 -23.19 0.82 -6.69
C PHE A 442 -24.21 0.40 -5.63
N THR A 443 -25.02 -0.60 -5.95
CA THR A 443 -25.93 -1.25 -4.99
C THR A 443 -25.27 -2.53 -4.49
N VAL A 444 -25.18 -2.71 -3.18
CA VAL A 444 -24.55 -3.86 -2.54
C VAL A 444 -25.30 -5.15 -2.90
N PRO A 445 -24.65 -6.14 -3.51
CA PRO A 445 -25.25 -7.41 -3.84
C PRO A 445 -25.58 -8.25 -2.59
N ASP A 446 -26.36 -9.31 -2.79
CA ASP A 446 -26.56 -10.32 -1.75
C ASP A 446 -25.26 -11.09 -1.46
N ASN A 447 -25.08 -11.52 -0.21
CA ASN A 447 -24.00 -12.41 0.20
C ASN A 447 -22.57 -11.86 0.03
N VAL A 448 -22.38 -10.55 0.12
CA VAL A 448 -21.04 -9.95 0.22
C VAL A 448 -20.41 -10.33 1.56
N ASP A 449 -19.15 -10.75 1.53
CA ASP A 449 -18.32 -11.02 2.69
C ASP A 449 -17.45 -9.82 3.03
N ARG A 450 -16.73 -9.28 2.04
CA ARG A 450 -15.84 -8.10 2.16
C ARG A 450 -15.95 -7.23 0.93
N MET A 451 -15.67 -5.93 1.09
CA MET A 451 -15.66 -5.01 -0.04
C MET A 451 -14.60 -3.92 0.10
N TRP A 452 -14.19 -3.40 -1.04
CA TRP A 452 -13.17 -2.35 -1.17
C TRP A 452 -13.54 -1.37 -2.27
N MET A 453 -13.04 -0.13 -2.14
CA MET A 453 -12.97 0.80 -3.26
C MET A 453 -11.55 0.83 -3.81
N VAL A 454 -11.42 0.88 -5.13
CA VAL A 454 -10.15 1.06 -5.84
C VAL A 454 -10.11 2.44 -6.46
N VAL A 455 -9.02 3.15 -6.22
CA VAL A 455 -8.73 4.47 -6.81
C VAL A 455 -7.41 4.39 -7.56
N SER A 456 -7.39 4.73 -8.84
CA SER A 456 -6.16 4.79 -9.63
C SER A 456 -6.11 6.07 -10.45
N PRO A 457 -5.01 6.84 -10.41
CA PRO A 457 -4.76 7.93 -11.33
C PRO A 457 -4.57 7.39 -12.75
N THR A 458 -5.31 7.96 -13.69
CA THR A 458 -5.28 7.55 -15.11
C THR A 458 -5.15 8.78 -15.99
N PRO A 459 -4.02 9.51 -15.92
CA PRO A 459 -3.83 10.76 -16.63
C PRO A 459 -4.03 10.61 -18.15
N LYS A 460 -4.34 11.71 -18.84
CA LYS A 460 -4.63 11.70 -20.29
C LYS A 460 -3.43 11.33 -21.16
N ARG A 461 -2.22 11.62 -20.70
CA ARG A 461 -0.98 11.21 -21.37
C ARG A 461 -0.20 10.27 -20.48
N TYR A 462 0.66 9.47 -21.07
CA TYR A 462 1.57 8.63 -20.34
C TYR A 462 2.63 9.47 -19.63
N PHE A 463 2.91 9.12 -18.37
CA PHE A 463 4.00 9.67 -17.56
C PHE A 463 5.04 8.58 -17.41
N GLN A 464 6.18 8.78 -18.08
CA GLN A 464 7.32 7.89 -17.97
C GLN A 464 7.91 7.99 -16.57
N HIS A 465 8.14 6.86 -15.95
CA HIS A 465 8.87 6.74 -14.69
C HIS A 465 10.26 6.18 -14.97
N ARG A 466 11.27 6.75 -14.32
CA ARG A 466 12.65 6.30 -14.44
C ARG A 466 13.10 5.66 -13.14
N TRP A 467 13.92 4.63 -13.28
CA TRP A 467 14.63 4.06 -12.15
C TRP A 467 15.96 4.80 -11.97
N ASP A 468 15.96 5.88 -11.25
CA ASP A 468 17.16 6.70 -11.02
C ASP A 468 17.14 7.42 -9.67
N GLU A 469 16.23 7.03 -8.76
CA GLU A 469 15.99 7.69 -7.46
C GLU A 469 15.71 9.19 -7.61
N SER A 470 15.29 9.59 -8.79
CA SER A 470 14.90 10.96 -9.10
C SER A 470 13.41 11.14 -8.94
N ILE A 471 13.01 12.26 -8.37
CA ILE A 471 11.59 12.67 -8.29
C ILE A 471 10.98 13.02 -9.65
N SER A 472 11.73 12.87 -10.73
CA SER A 472 11.23 13.14 -12.08
C SER A 472 10.28 12.03 -12.53
N GLY A 473 9.03 12.37 -12.72
CA GLY A 473 7.97 11.39 -13.05
C GLY A 473 7.21 10.86 -11.84
N ASP A 474 7.63 11.16 -10.61
CA ASP A 474 7.01 10.72 -9.36
C ASP A 474 5.80 11.58 -8.96
N ASP A 475 5.12 12.14 -9.93
CA ASP A 475 3.92 12.94 -9.65
C ASP A 475 2.90 12.10 -8.90
N MET A 476 2.53 12.55 -7.70
CA MET A 476 1.47 11.99 -6.88
C MET A 476 0.14 12.69 -7.19
N TRP A 477 -0.95 11.93 -7.15
CA TRP A 477 -2.28 12.37 -7.55
C TRP A 477 -3.23 12.33 -6.34
N PRO A 478 -3.20 13.34 -5.46
CA PRO A 478 -3.97 13.33 -4.23
C PRO A 478 -5.46 13.55 -4.49
N TYR A 479 -6.25 13.03 -3.57
CA TYR A 479 -7.70 13.12 -3.58
C TYR A 479 -8.25 13.12 -2.16
N ARG A 480 -9.52 13.46 -2.04
CA ARG A 480 -10.34 13.22 -0.86
C ARG A 480 -11.66 12.59 -1.25
N MET A 481 -12.31 11.96 -0.29
CA MET A 481 -13.58 11.30 -0.51
C MET A 481 -14.46 11.34 0.75
N LYS A 482 -15.76 11.20 0.53
CA LYS A 482 -16.75 10.98 1.59
C LYS A 482 -17.66 9.84 1.16
N PHE A 483 -17.94 8.93 2.07
CA PHE A 483 -18.81 7.79 1.80
C PHE A 483 -20.24 8.04 2.28
N THR A 484 -21.21 7.42 1.59
CA THR A 484 -22.59 7.32 2.04
C THR A 484 -23.03 5.86 1.87
N GLY A 485 -23.72 5.33 2.87
CA GLY A 485 -24.16 3.94 2.91
C GLY A 485 -23.08 2.94 3.30
N THR A 486 -21.86 3.39 3.53
CA THR A 486 -20.73 2.61 4.06
C THR A 486 -19.71 3.55 4.73
N ASP A 487 -18.69 2.99 5.36
CA ASP A 487 -17.54 3.72 5.91
C ASP A 487 -16.28 2.85 5.82
N LEU A 488 -15.13 3.41 6.20
CA LEU A 488 -13.88 2.67 6.31
C LEU A 488 -13.97 1.57 7.37
N THR A 489 -13.26 0.47 7.16
CA THR A 489 -13.04 -0.53 8.21
C THR A 489 -11.83 -0.14 9.07
N ASP A 490 -11.63 -0.86 10.19
CA ASP A 490 -10.44 -0.79 11.05
C ASP A 490 -9.13 -1.20 10.36
N LYS A 491 -9.19 -1.71 9.13
CA LYS A 491 -8.02 -2.04 8.31
C LYS A 491 -7.40 -0.81 7.65
N ALA A 492 -8.14 0.30 7.52
CA ALA A 492 -7.56 1.57 7.11
C ALA A 492 -6.85 2.24 8.28
N THR A 493 -5.64 2.75 8.07
CA THR A 493 -4.97 3.61 9.05
C THR A 493 -5.50 5.03 8.88
N VAL A 494 -6.22 5.52 9.87
CA VAL A 494 -6.82 6.85 9.84
C VAL A 494 -6.09 7.77 10.81
N TYR A 495 -5.53 8.86 10.29
CA TYR A 495 -4.98 9.96 11.08
C TYR A 495 -6.09 10.99 11.30
N TYR A 496 -6.27 11.43 12.53
CA TYR A 496 -7.34 12.36 12.87
C TYR A 496 -6.78 13.75 13.05
N LYS A 497 -7.33 14.70 12.28
CA LYS A 497 -6.96 16.10 12.41
C LYS A 497 -7.54 16.68 13.68
N THR A 498 -6.69 17.27 14.50
CA THR A 498 -7.08 18.05 15.68
C THR A 498 -7.00 19.53 15.35
N ASP A 499 -8.14 20.22 15.38
CA ASP A 499 -8.22 21.65 15.09
C ASP A 499 -8.04 22.49 16.35
N ILE A 500 -6.80 22.60 16.83
CA ILE A 500 -6.43 23.51 17.93
C ILE A 500 -5.89 24.80 17.30
N ASP A 501 -6.77 25.76 17.03
CA ASP A 501 -6.45 26.99 16.35
C ASP A 501 -6.79 28.26 17.17
N GLY A 502 -7.07 28.10 18.45
CA GLY A 502 -7.40 29.19 19.37
C GLY A 502 -8.85 29.66 19.28
N ARG A 503 -9.73 28.94 18.57
CA ARG A 503 -11.18 29.17 18.59
C ARG A 503 -11.79 29.03 19.98
N GLN A 504 -13.07 29.36 20.12
CA GLN A 504 -13.81 29.10 21.37
C GLN A 504 -13.84 27.62 21.70
N VAL A 505 -13.80 27.31 22.99
CA VAL A 505 -14.05 25.94 23.47
C VAL A 505 -15.54 25.60 23.38
N ALA A 506 -15.88 24.32 23.22
CA ALA A 506 -17.24 23.83 23.10
C ALA A 506 -17.43 22.54 23.91
N ASP A 507 -18.67 22.31 24.35
CA ASP A 507 -19.02 21.04 24.98
C ASP A 507 -19.05 19.91 23.95
N ILE A 508 -18.56 18.74 24.38
CA ILE A 508 -18.63 17.49 23.61
C ILE A 508 -19.09 16.36 24.50
N ALA A 509 -19.92 15.46 23.99
CA ALA A 509 -20.30 14.23 24.67
C ALA A 509 -19.99 13.02 23.79
N LEU A 510 -19.40 11.99 24.41
CA LEU A 510 -19.11 10.69 23.82
C LEU A 510 -19.92 9.63 24.56
N THR A 511 -20.62 8.76 23.84
CA THR A 511 -21.39 7.66 24.41
C THR A 511 -20.78 6.33 24.01
N TYR A 512 -20.52 5.48 25.01
CA TYR A 512 -20.01 4.14 24.83
C TYR A 512 -20.98 3.10 25.39
N ASP A 513 -21.23 2.04 24.64
CA ASP A 513 -21.79 0.80 25.17
C ASP A 513 -20.64 -0.07 25.67
N VAL A 514 -20.74 -0.54 26.92
CA VAL A 514 -19.70 -1.27 27.64
C VAL A 514 -20.27 -2.58 28.14
N TYR A 515 -19.60 -3.69 27.87
CA TYR A 515 -20.09 -5.04 28.19
C TYR A 515 -19.07 -5.81 29.02
N PHE A 516 -19.52 -6.46 30.11
CA PHE A 516 -18.76 -7.43 30.86
C PHE A 516 -19.69 -8.31 31.75
N PRO A 517 -19.25 -9.54 32.13
CA PRO A 517 -20.06 -10.43 32.94
C PRO A 517 -20.18 -9.98 34.42
N ALA A 518 -21.27 -10.34 35.04
CA ALA A 518 -21.42 -10.20 36.51
C ALA A 518 -20.35 -11.01 37.24
N SER A 519 -19.82 -10.46 38.34
CA SER A 519 -18.88 -11.15 39.24
C SER A 519 -19.35 -11.10 40.66
N SER A 520 -19.21 -12.22 41.38
CA SER A 520 -19.49 -12.31 42.83
C SER A 520 -18.25 -12.06 43.70
N SER A 521 -17.06 -12.02 43.12
CA SER A 521 -15.79 -12.01 43.87
C SER A 521 -14.79 -10.95 43.40
N THR A 522 -14.95 -10.38 42.23
CA THR A 522 -13.99 -9.43 41.66
C THR A 522 -14.66 -8.13 41.21
N TYR A 523 -13.88 -7.05 41.20
CA TYR A 523 -14.27 -5.74 40.67
C TYR A 523 -14.12 -5.67 39.15
N SER A 524 -13.93 -6.81 38.48
CA SER A 524 -13.64 -6.89 37.03
C SER A 524 -14.67 -6.17 36.21
N GLY A 525 -14.22 -5.62 35.09
CA GLY A 525 -14.98 -4.93 34.08
C GLY A 525 -14.16 -4.86 32.78
N THR A 526 -14.14 -3.72 32.15
CA THR A 526 -13.34 -3.47 30.93
C THR A 526 -12.72 -2.08 30.97
N THR A 527 -11.71 -1.84 30.14
CA THR A 527 -11.10 -0.52 29.97
C THR A 527 -11.55 0.07 28.64
N VAL A 528 -12.15 1.25 28.68
CA VAL A 528 -12.57 2.05 27.52
C VAL A 528 -11.47 3.06 27.23
N THR A 529 -10.73 2.87 26.15
CA THR A 529 -9.74 3.84 25.68
C THR A 529 -10.44 4.88 24.81
N VAL A 530 -10.21 6.16 25.10
CA VAL A 530 -10.66 7.25 24.24
C VAL A 530 -9.50 7.59 23.30
N ASP A 531 -9.60 7.17 22.07
CA ASP A 531 -8.54 7.29 21.06
C ASP A 531 -9.08 7.74 19.69
N GLY A 532 -8.21 7.80 18.69
CA GLY A 532 -8.56 8.07 17.32
C GLY A 532 -9.45 9.29 17.14
N LYS A 533 -10.54 9.12 16.41
CA LYS A 533 -11.54 10.17 16.11
C LYS A 533 -12.14 10.78 17.38
N ALA A 534 -12.45 9.95 18.35
CA ALA A 534 -13.05 10.38 19.62
C ALA A 534 -12.12 11.36 20.35
N LEU A 535 -10.85 11.00 20.50
CA LEU A 535 -9.86 11.84 21.18
C LEU A 535 -9.57 13.13 20.40
N ALA A 536 -9.45 13.06 19.08
CA ALA A 536 -9.27 14.24 18.25
C ALA A 536 -10.41 15.25 18.39
N LYS A 537 -11.66 14.78 18.47
CA LYS A 537 -12.84 15.62 18.70
C LYS A 537 -12.82 16.24 20.11
N VAL A 538 -12.41 15.48 21.14
CA VAL A 538 -12.23 16.04 22.50
C VAL A 538 -11.18 17.13 22.53
N ASN A 539 -10.02 16.89 21.91
CA ASN A 539 -8.93 17.87 21.84
C ASN A 539 -9.38 19.16 21.13
N THR A 540 -10.07 19.02 20.01
CA THR A 540 -10.63 20.17 19.26
C THR A 540 -11.67 20.92 20.08
N ALA A 541 -12.57 20.22 20.76
CA ALA A 541 -13.63 20.83 21.57
C ALA A 541 -13.06 21.63 22.74
N LEU A 542 -12.08 21.07 23.45
CA LEU A 542 -11.43 21.73 24.57
C LEU A 542 -10.31 22.70 24.13
N GLN A 543 -9.92 22.73 22.86
CA GLN A 543 -8.77 23.50 22.36
C GLN A 543 -7.48 23.21 23.14
N LEU A 544 -7.26 21.93 23.47
CA LEU A 544 -6.11 21.42 24.23
C LEU A 544 -5.56 20.15 23.56
N THR A 545 -4.27 19.93 23.64
CA THR A 545 -3.69 18.62 23.35
C THR A 545 -4.07 17.60 24.45
N THR A 546 -4.00 16.30 24.16
CA THR A 546 -4.22 15.27 25.18
C THR A 546 -3.30 15.44 26.37
N ALA A 547 -2.03 15.77 26.14
CA ALA A 547 -1.06 16.05 27.18
C ALA A 547 -1.46 17.26 28.04
N ASP A 548 -1.97 18.34 27.41
CA ASP A 548 -2.45 19.52 28.14
C ASP A 548 -3.67 19.19 29.01
N ILE A 549 -4.66 18.45 28.45
CA ILE A 549 -5.86 18.05 29.23
C ILE A 549 -5.47 17.38 30.53
N THR A 550 -4.50 16.47 30.51
CA THR A 550 -4.08 15.68 31.67
C THR A 550 -3.09 16.43 32.57
N SER A 551 -2.18 17.22 32.02
CA SER A 551 -1.21 17.98 32.81
C SER A 551 -1.82 19.17 33.57
N LEU A 552 -2.90 19.75 33.06
CA LEU A 552 -3.66 20.85 33.67
C LEU A 552 -4.72 20.36 34.64
N LEU A 553 -4.83 19.03 34.85
CA LEU A 553 -5.86 18.43 35.70
C LEU A 553 -5.58 18.69 37.20
N THR A 554 -6.53 19.33 37.84
CA THR A 554 -6.45 19.68 39.24
C THR A 554 -7.39 18.81 40.10
N SER A 555 -7.05 18.66 41.37
CA SER A 555 -7.91 17.99 42.34
C SER A 555 -9.28 18.67 42.41
N TYR A 556 -10.32 17.88 42.72
CA TYR A 556 -11.68 18.38 42.85
C TYR A 556 -11.78 19.53 43.87
N SER A 557 -12.48 20.59 43.45
CA SER A 557 -12.90 21.70 44.31
C SER A 557 -14.36 22.07 44.04
N ALA A 558 -15.13 22.36 45.08
CA ALA A 558 -16.51 22.80 44.95
C ALA A 558 -16.65 24.12 44.18
N SER A 559 -15.61 24.97 44.16
CA SER A 559 -15.56 26.20 43.37
C SER A 559 -15.23 25.99 41.90
N GLY A 560 -14.91 24.77 41.47
CA GLY A 560 -14.49 24.43 40.14
C GLY A 560 -13.01 24.74 39.85
N PRO A 561 -12.54 24.49 38.62
CA PRO A 561 -11.16 24.74 38.22
C PRO A 561 -10.86 26.25 38.15
N SER A 562 -9.62 26.62 38.42
CA SER A 562 -9.10 27.95 38.11
C SER A 562 -8.97 28.14 36.59
N ALA A 563 -8.92 29.38 36.12
CA ALA A 563 -8.68 29.69 34.72
C ALA A 563 -7.37 29.02 34.22
N GLY A 564 -7.38 28.43 33.07
CA GLY A 564 -6.29 27.67 32.49
C GLY A 564 -6.16 26.22 32.97
N HIS A 565 -7.09 25.70 33.77
CA HIS A 565 -7.00 24.34 34.32
C HIS A 565 -8.22 23.49 34.00
N THR A 566 -8.02 22.17 34.06
CA THR A 566 -9.05 21.16 33.95
C THR A 566 -9.39 20.56 35.31
N MET A 567 -10.59 19.99 35.43
CA MET A 567 -11.03 19.29 36.66
C MET A 567 -12.01 18.18 36.30
N PHE A 568 -11.90 17.06 37.01
CA PHE A 568 -12.68 15.87 36.74
C PHE A 568 -13.91 15.79 37.64
N TYR A 569 -15.04 15.31 37.09
CA TYR A 569 -16.33 15.23 37.78
C TYR A 569 -17.07 13.92 37.50
N ALA A 570 -17.91 13.46 38.40
CA ALA A 570 -19.07 12.67 38.06
C ALA A 570 -20.09 13.58 37.37
N ALA A 571 -20.77 13.06 36.34
CA ALA A 571 -21.76 13.81 35.56
C ALA A 571 -23.03 12.98 35.33
N LYS A 572 -24.10 13.67 34.94
CA LYS A 572 -25.26 13.04 34.29
C LYS A 572 -25.00 12.93 32.77
N PRO A 573 -25.71 12.05 32.04
CA PRO A 573 -25.62 11.98 30.57
C PRO A 573 -25.92 13.30 29.87
N ASP A 574 -26.71 14.18 30.47
CA ASP A 574 -27.04 15.52 29.95
C ASP A 574 -25.93 16.56 30.20
N GLY A 575 -24.80 16.15 30.76
CA GLY A 575 -23.67 17.03 31.07
C GLY A 575 -23.81 17.84 32.37
N THR A 576 -24.87 17.65 33.16
CA THR A 576 -24.99 18.25 34.51
C THR A 576 -23.95 17.64 35.43
N LEU A 577 -23.10 18.45 36.05
CA LEU A 577 -22.05 18.00 36.95
C LEU A 577 -22.58 17.74 38.38
N TYR A 578 -22.14 16.68 39.01
CA TYR A 578 -22.39 16.45 40.43
C TYR A 578 -21.36 17.18 41.29
N SER A 579 -21.83 17.76 42.37
CA SER A 579 -20.97 18.39 43.42
C SER A 579 -20.40 17.34 44.37
N SER A 580 -19.54 16.47 43.83
CA SER A 580 -19.01 15.33 44.61
C SER A 580 -17.55 15.12 44.25
N ALA A 581 -16.73 15.02 45.30
CA ALA A 581 -15.34 14.62 45.14
C ALA A 581 -15.24 13.17 44.62
N SER A 582 -14.07 12.78 44.08
CA SER A 582 -13.80 11.39 43.74
C SER A 582 -14.03 10.48 44.92
N THR A 583 -14.69 9.36 44.70
CA THR A 583 -14.99 8.32 45.71
C THR A 583 -14.17 7.04 45.51
N ALA A 584 -13.31 7.04 44.49
CA ALA A 584 -12.30 6.02 44.20
C ALA A 584 -10.89 6.64 44.23
N ASN A 585 -9.87 5.82 44.07
CA ASN A 585 -8.50 6.31 43.96
C ASN A 585 -8.35 7.20 42.71
N GLY A 586 -7.66 8.35 42.83
CA GLY A 586 -7.41 9.24 41.72
C GLY A 586 -8.67 9.92 41.18
N TYR A 587 -8.97 9.70 39.90
CA TYR A 587 -10.07 10.33 39.16
C TYR A 587 -11.20 9.33 38.92
N GLY A 588 -11.89 8.86 39.97
CA GLY A 588 -12.92 7.85 39.86
C GLY A 588 -14.12 8.09 40.73
N HIS A 589 -15.24 7.48 40.38
CA HIS A 589 -16.50 7.53 41.15
C HIS A 589 -17.17 6.16 41.14
N TRP A 590 -17.79 5.85 42.28
CA TRP A 590 -18.77 4.77 42.40
C TRP A 590 -20.16 5.30 42.09
N PHE A 591 -20.98 4.49 41.45
CA PHE A 591 -22.33 4.85 41.04
C PHE A 591 -23.34 3.82 41.53
N GLY A 592 -24.49 4.31 41.98
CA GLY A 592 -25.65 3.49 42.33
C GLY A 592 -26.49 3.12 41.06
N THR A 593 -27.62 2.47 41.30
CA THR A 593 -28.52 2.00 40.24
C THR A 593 -29.10 3.11 39.37
N THR A 594 -29.13 4.35 39.84
CA THR A 594 -29.65 5.53 39.12
C THR A 594 -28.55 6.28 38.35
N GLY A 595 -27.32 5.80 38.36
CA GLY A 595 -26.18 6.51 37.78
C GLY A 595 -25.71 7.72 38.61
N SER A 596 -26.20 7.90 39.81
CA SER A 596 -25.71 8.93 40.72
C SER A 596 -24.48 8.46 41.51
N PRO A 597 -23.50 9.34 41.77
CA PRO A 597 -22.34 8.98 42.55
C PRO A 597 -22.74 8.60 44.00
N VAL A 598 -22.12 7.53 44.51
CA VAL A 598 -22.35 7.00 45.86
C VAL A 598 -21.01 6.69 46.55
N SER A 599 -21.05 6.42 47.86
CA SER A 599 -19.89 5.92 48.55
C SER A 599 -19.58 4.45 48.17
N TRP A 600 -18.40 3.98 48.55
CA TRP A 600 -18.03 2.57 48.42
C TRP A 600 -18.68 1.76 49.53
N ASP A 601 -19.96 1.44 49.38
CA ASP A 601 -20.79 0.70 50.34
C ASP A 601 -21.86 -0.14 49.60
N ALA A 602 -22.85 -0.62 50.33
CA ALA A 602 -23.92 -1.46 49.81
C ALA A 602 -24.79 -0.78 48.73
N THR A 603 -24.64 0.52 48.50
CA THR A 603 -25.37 1.26 47.43
C THR A 603 -24.58 1.36 46.15
N ALA A 604 -23.31 0.94 46.11
CA ALA A 604 -22.45 0.93 44.93
C ALA A 604 -22.75 -0.26 44.01
N TYR A 605 -22.84 -0.04 42.74
CA TYR A 605 -23.07 -1.07 41.70
C TYR A 605 -21.96 -1.09 40.70
N VAL A 606 -21.66 0.02 40.04
CA VAL A 606 -20.62 0.15 39.02
C VAL A 606 -19.69 1.31 39.34
N PHE A 607 -18.48 1.28 38.82
CA PHE A 607 -17.53 2.38 38.95
C PHE A 607 -16.93 2.74 37.59
N SER A 608 -16.43 3.95 37.50
CA SER A 608 -15.58 4.42 36.39
C SER A 608 -14.39 5.17 37.00
N GLU A 609 -13.19 4.87 36.53
CA GLU A 609 -11.92 5.49 36.98
C GLU A 609 -11.13 5.93 35.74
N PHE A 610 -10.82 7.24 35.67
CA PHE A 610 -10.06 7.82 34.56
C PHE A 610 -8.55 7.62 34.77
N GLN A 611 -7.90 7.04 33.77
CA GLN A 611 -6.47 6.76 33.68
C GLN A 611 -5.80 7.87 32.82
N THR A 612 -5.12 8.80 33.49
CA THR A 612 -4.53 9.98 32.81
C THR A 612 -3.40 9.62 31.85
N SER A 613 -2.65 8.56 32.12
CA SER A 613 -1.50 8.14 31.28
C SER A 613 -1.90 7.55 29.93
N SER A 614 -3.10 6.96 29.84
CA SER A 614 -3.60 6.28 28.63
C SER A 614 -4.85 6.93 28.04
N PHE A 615 -5.36 8.00 28.66
CA PHE A 615 -6.63 8.63 28.34
C PHE A 615 -7.78 7.62 28.23
N ALA A 616 -7.90 6.78 29.25
CA ALA A 616 -8.84 5.65 29.27
C ALA A 616 -9.65 5.64 30.56
N PHE A 617 -10.76 4.91 30.55
CA PHE A 617 -11.63 4.72 31.70
C PHE A 617 -11.71 3.24 32.06
N THR A 618 -11.28 2.86 33.25
CA THR A 618 -11.57 1.53 33.80
C THR A 618 -13.00 1.53 34.30
N ILE A 619 -13.86 0.71 33.68
CA ILE A 619 -15.25 0.52 34.08
C ILE A 619 -15.38 -0.85 34.72
N GLY A 620 -15.95 -0.93 35.90
CA GLY A 620 -16.10 -2.19 36.60
C GLY A 620 -17.33 -2.21 37.54
N GLN A 621 -17.39 -3.22 38.42
CA GLN A 621 -18.55 -3.51 39.22
C GLN A 621 -18.21 -3.71 40.72
N TYR A 622 -19.20 -3.53 41.57
CA TYR A 622 -19.10 -4.00 42.95
C TYR A 622 -19.47 -5.50 42.99
N PRO A 623 -18.62 -6.36 43.60
CA PRO A 623 -18.85 -7.81 43.65
C PRO A 623 -20.22 -8.16 44.21
N SER A 624 -20.93 -9.07 43.58
CA SER A 624 -22.27 -9.56 43.95
C SER A 624 -23.43 -8.56 43.81
N HIS A 625 -23.20 -7.30 43.43
CA HIS A 625 -24.27 -6.32 43.30
C HIS A 625 -24.86 -6.30 41.88
N CYS A 626 -24.08 -6.53 40.86
CA CYS A 626 -24.54 -6.58 39.50
C CYS A 626 -25.08 -7.95 39.10
N LYS A 627 -26.10 -7.98 38.20
CA LYS A 627 -26.68 -9.22 37.67
C LYS A 627 -26.63 -9.18 36.14
N ASN A 628 -26.34 -10.33 35.51
CA ASN A 628 -26.41 -10.46 34.08
C ASN A 628 -27.82 -10.06 33.58
N GLY A 629 -27.86 -9.29 32.48
CA GLY A 629 -29.08 -8.69 31.95
C GLY A 629 -29.41 -7.29 32.47
N SER A 630 -28.67 -6.78 33.51
CA SER A 630 -28.83 -5.41 33.98
C SER A 630 -28.06 -4.41 33.15
N THR A 631 -28.58 -3.18 33.06
CA THR A 631 -27.91 -2.05 32.43
C THR A 631 -27.86 -0.87 33.38
N TYR A 632 -26.71 -0.18 33.40
CA TYR A 632 -26.47 1.02 34.19
C TYR A 632 -25.95 2.12 33.25
N THR A 633 -26.53 3.32 33.29
CA THR A 633 -25.98 4.46 32.58
C THR A 633 -25.30 5.39 33.59
N ILE A 634 -24.00 5.59 33.36
CA ILE A 634 -23.16 6.47 34.20
C ILE A 634 -22.45 7.47 33.32
N ALA A 635 -22.01 8.59 33.88
CA ALA A 635 -21.22 9.55 33.13
C ALA A 635 -20.16 10.23 33.99
N GLN A 636 -19.08 10.63 33.34
CA GLN A 636 -18.02 11.46 33.91
C GLN A 636 -17.69 12.59 32.95
N ALA A 637 -17.09 13.66 33.47
CA ALA A 637 -16.72 14.80 32.67
C ALA A 637 -15.38 15.40 33.06
N ILE A 638 -14.66 15.90 32.08
CA ILE A 638 -13.52 16.79 32.26
C ILE A 638 -14.02 18.19 31.90
N ARG A 639 -14.06 19.09 32.90
CA ARG A 639 -14.39 20.50 32.70
C ARG A 639 -13.11 21.30 32.55
N TYR A 640 -13.01 22.05 31.48
CA TYR A 640 -11.92 23.00 31.22
C TYR A 640 -12.44 24.43 31.37
N LYS A 641 -11.79 25.22 32.21
CA LYS A 641 -12.03 26.65 32.33
C LYS A 641 -10.91 27.39 31.63
N LYS A 642 -11.10 27.74 30.35
CA LYS A 642 -10.10 28.44 29.54
C LYS A 642 -9.83 29.84 30.08
N SER A 643 -10.89 30.54 30.49
CA SER A 643 -10.84 31.87 31.08
C SER A 643 -11.97 32.08 32.10
N ASN A 644 -12.12 33.26 32.67
CA ASN A 644 -13.26 33.57 33.52
C ASN A 644 -14.61 33.67 32.80
N THR A 645 -14.58 33.74 31.48
CA THR A 645 -15.78 33.86 30.62
C THR A 645 -15.96 32.72 29.63
N GLU A 646 -14.99 31.80 29.56
CA GLU A 646 -14.97 30.74 28.52
C GLU A 646 -14.62 29.40 29.17
N GLU A 647 -15.55 28.46 29.09
CA GLU A 647 -15.37 27.11 29.61
C GLU A 647 -16.12 26.09 28.75
N ALA A 648 -15.67 24.83 28.82
CA ALA A 648 -16.33 23.69 28.16
C ALA A 648 -16.12 22.38 28.91
N LYS A 649 -16.86 21.36 28.53
CA LYS A 649 -16.83 20.03 29.12
C LYS A 649 -16.70 18.96 28.04
N ALA A 650 -15.83 17.98 28.28
CA ALA A 650 -15.88 16.70 27.61
C ALA A 650 -16.60 15.72 28.51
N ILE A 651 -17.72 15.18 28.06
CA ILE A 651 -18.62 14.29 28.79
C ILE A 651 -18.47 12.89 28.22
N PHE A 652 -18.23 11.91 29.10
CA PHE A 652 -18.06 10.51 28.72
C PHE A 652 -19.21 9.72 29.35
N VAL A 653 -20.13 9.25 28.53
CA VAL A 653 -21.33 8.48 28.92
C VAL A 653 -21.06 7.01 28.67
N PHE A 654 -21.30 6.17 29.69
CA PHE A 654 -21.12 4.72 29.59
C PHE A 654 -22.44 4.03 29.89
N ASN A 655 -23.01 3.35 28.87
CA ASN A 655 -24.10 2.39 29.04
C ASN A 655 -23.48 1.04 29.39
N VAL A 656 -23.44 0.70 30.64
CA VAL A 656 -22.81 -0.51 31.17
C VAL A 656 -23.80 -1.67 31.13
N HIS A 657 -23.62 -2.60 30.22
CA HIS A 657 -24.41 -3.82 30.08
C HIS A 657 -23.72 -4.98 30.78
N ILE A 658 -24.35 -5.55 31.75
CA ILE A 658 -23.85 -6.74 32.42
C ILE A 658 -24.24 -7.95 31.54
N ASP A 659 -23.29 -8.49 30.85
CA ASP A 659 -23.50 -9.52 29.81
C ASP A 659 -22.50 -10.67 29.99
N SER A 660 -23.05 -11.89 30.20
CA SER A 660 -22.21 -13.08 30.42
C SER A 660 -21.45 -13.58 29.19
N SER A 661 -21.78 -13.08 28.01
CA SER A 661 -21.26 -13.62 26.75
C SER A 661 -20.05 -12.87 26.20
N LYS A 662 -19.80 -11.61 26.64
CA LYS A 662 -18.76 -10.78 26.05
C LYS A 662 -18.17 -9.77 27.05
N THR A 663 -16.91 -9.39 26.78
CA THR A 663 -16.24 -8.26 27.40
C THR A 663 -15.68 -7.38 26.29
N CYS A 664 -16.29 -6.22 26.08
CA CYS A 664 -15.92 -5.28 25.02
C CYS A 664 -16.55 -3.91 25.26
N TYR A 665 -16.16 -2.93 24.47
CA TYR A 665 -16.84 -1.64 24.39
C TYR A 665 -16.96 -1.18 22.95
N GLN A 666 -17.90 -0.26 22.71
CA GLN A 666 -18.12 0.36 21.41
C GLN A 666 -18.53 1.81 21.61
N LEU A 667 -17.89 2.72 20.87
CA LEU A 667 -18.35 4.09 20.74
C LEU A 667 -19.63 4.11 19.89
N THR A 668 -20.73 4.65 20.44
CA THR A 668 -22.04 4.65 19.78
C THR A 668 -22.50 6.03 19.33
N ASP A 669 -21.98 7.10 19.97
CA ASP A 669 -22.32 8.47 19.59
C ASP A 669 -21.22 9.46 19.95
N ILE A 670 -21.08 10.51 19.14
CA ILE A 670 -20.27 11.72 19.39
C ILE A 670 -21.17 12.93 19.13
N SER A 671 -21.66 13.55 20.19
CA SER A 671 -22.40 14.83 20.10
C SER A 671 -21.45 16.00 20.25
N TYR A 672 -21.10 16.63 19.13
CA TYR A 672 -20.18 17.75 19.07
C TYR A 672 -20.76 18.87 18.23
N VAL A 673 -20.83 20.06 18.81
CA VAL A 673 -21.16 21.30 18.08
C VAL A 673 -19.85 22.03 17.84
N ALA A 674 -19.33 21.97 16.62
CA ALA A 674 -18.14 22.75 16.27
C ALA A 674 -18.35 24.22 16.60
N PRO A 675 -17.37 24.89 17.24
CA PRO A 675 -17.48 26.34 17.48
C PRO A 675 -17.64 27.04 16.13
N THR A 676 -18.74 27.75 15.96
CA THR A 676 -18.92 28.58 14.77
C THR A 676 -17.87 29.69 14.79
N ALA A 677 -17.08 29.78 13.73
CA ALA A 677 -16.00 30.74 13.61
C ALA A 677 -16.44 32.22 13.66
N ILE A 678 -17.74 32.50 13.87
CA ILE A 678 -18.31 33.83 13.91
C ILE A 678 -19.42 33.88 14.95
N THR A 679 -19.09 34.21 16.20
CA THR A 679 -20.09 34.63 17.17
C THR A 679 -19.87 36.01 17.76
N HIS A 680 -19.03 36.84 17.28
CA HIS A 680 -19.06 38.28 17.52
C HIS A 680 -18.18 38.97 16.48
N ILE A 681 -18.76 39.30 15.31
CA ILE A 681 -18.57 40.65 14.86
C ILE A 681 -19.41 41.46 15.86
N GLN A 682 -18.79 42.07 16.87
CA GLN A 682 -19.37 43.22 17.51
C GLN A 682 -19.59 44.25 16.40
N ALA A 683 -20.83 44.36 15.98
CA ALA A 683 -21.30 45.52 15.22
C ALA A 683 -21.36 46.72 16.19
N GLU A 684 -20.21 47.18 16.62
CA GLU A 684 -19.99 48.56 17.10
C GLU A 684 -19.11 49.24 16.07
N ALA A 685 -19.56 49.26 14.82
CA ALA A 685 -19.37 50.37 13.93
C ALA A 685 -20.75 50.92 13.64
N GLU A 686 -20.99 52.15 14.01
CA GLU A 686 -22.10 52.98 13.49
C GLU A 686 -22.27 52.63 12.01
N PRO A 687 -23.51 52.40 11.51
CA PRO A 687 -23.69 52.03 10.12
C PRO A 687 -23.08 53.14 9.26
N SER A 688 -21.94 52.86 8.66
CA SER A 688 -21.34 53.82 7.74
C SER A 688 -22.31 53.99 6.58
N ASP A 689 -22.63 55.25 6.24
CA ASP A 689 -23.47 55.61 5.09
C ASP A 689 -22.79 55.26 3.75
N GLU A 690 -21.70 54.51 3.82
CA GLU A 690 -20.95 54.06 2.66
C GLU A 690 -21.74 53.02 1.85
N THR A 691 -21.70 53.21 0.55
CA THR A 691 -22.40 52.37 -0.40
C THR A 691 -21.38 51.49 -1.15
N PHE A 692 -21.67 50.20 -1.25
CA PHE A 692 -20.86 49.22 -1.97
C PHE A 692 -21.68 48.57 -3.08
N ASP A 693 -21.04 48.22 -4.19
CA ASP A 693 -21.63 47.36 -5.19
C ASP A 693 -21.64 45.87 -4.72
N LEU A 694 -22.25 44.97 -5.48
CA LEU A 694 -22.34 43.56 -5.12
C LEU A 694 -20.99 42.82 -5.16
N SER A 695 -19.93 43.43 -5.71
CA SER A 695 -18.57 42.91 -5.67
C SER A 695 -17.78 43.37 -4.45
N GLY A 696 -18.40 44.18 -3.56
CA GLY A 696 -17.76 44.71 -2.35
C GLY A 696 -16.90 45.97 -2.61
N ARG A 697 -16.97 46.55 -3.81
CA ARG A 697 -16.25 47.80 -4.13
C ARG A 697 -17.08 49.00 -3.68
N ARG A 698 -16.44 49.93 -2.98
CA ARG A 698 -17.05 51.18 -2.54
C ARG A 698 -17.46 52.04 -3.74
N VAL A 699 -18.70 52.54 -3.73
CA VAL A 699 -19.28 53.38 -4.77
C VAL A 699 -19.58 54.76 -4.20
N THR A 700 -18.95 55.77 -4.74
CA THR A 700 -19.10 57.17 -4.26
C THR A 700 -20.36 57.85 -4.84
N HIS A 701 -20.87 57.36 -5.96
CA HIS A 701 -22.13 57.86 -6.57
C HIS A 701 -22.93 56.69 -7.17
N THR A 702 -24.19 56.58 -6.83
CA THR A 702 -25.11 55.57 -7.34
C THR A 702 -25.91 56.11 -8.52
N SER A 703 -25.22 56.51 -9.61
CA SER A 703 -25.87 57.04 -10.83
C SER A 703 -26.31 55.95 -11.79
N THR A 704 -25.93 54.72 -11.57
CA THR A 704 -26.32 53.59 -12.41
C THR A 704 -27.42 52.77 -11.70
N PRO A 705 -28.56 52.46 -12.36
CA PRO A 705 -29.56 51.59 -11.79
C PRO A 705 -28.96 50.24 -11.41
N GLY A 706 -29.24 49.72 -10.20
CA GLY A 706 -28.67 48.47 -9.74
C GLY A 706 -28.94 48.22 -8.26
N ILE A 707 -28.47 47.07 -7.77
CA ILE A 707 -28.54 46.70 -6.35
C ILE A 707 -27.19 47.05 -5.69
N TYR A 708 -27.26 47.77 -4.59
CA TYR A 708 -26.14 48.22 -3.78
C TYR A 708 -26.30 47.77 -2.33
N ILE A 709 -25.22 47.76 -1.56
CA ILE A 709 -25.22 47.55 -0.11
C ILE A 709 -24.95 48.89 0.56
N ARG A 710 -25.85 49.40 1.41
CA ARG A 710 -25.68 50.58 2.22
C ARG A 710 -26.11 50.31 3.66
N GLY A 711 -25.27 50.61 4.62
CA GLY A 711 -25.54 50.30 6.03
C GLY A 711 -25.88 48.82 6.27
N GLY A 712 -25.20 47.91 5.57
CA GLY A 712 -25.45 46.46 5.66
C GLY A 712 -26.75 45.95 5.00
N LYS A 713 -27.55 46.81 4.34
CA LYS A 713 -28.81 46.50 3.70
C LYS A 713 -28.74 46.61 2.18
N LYS A 714 -29.45 45.74 1.46
CA LYS A 714 -29.60 45.84 0.00
C LYS A 714 -30.53 47.02 -0.35
N VAL A 715 -30.02 47.92 -1.19
CA VAL A 715 -30.77 49.10 -1.70
C VAL A 715 -30.86 48.97 -3.23
N LEU A 716 -32.07 49.05 -3.77
CA LEU A 716 -32.30 49.12 -5.22
C LEU A 716 -32.28 50.60 -5.64
N VAL A 717 -31.34 50.96 -6.48
CA VAL A 717 -31.33 52.28 -7.17
C VAL A 717 -31.94 52.06 -8.55
N ARG A 718 -33.00 52.84 -8.87
CA ARG A 718 -33.75 52.75 -10.13
C ARG A 718 -33.31 53.82 -11.10
#